data_e8e4c64245a1bd3d3d8be3819ac6f7fc
#
_entry.id   e8e4c64245a1bd3d3d8be3819ac6f7fc
#
_cell.length_a   1.000
_cell.length_b   1.000
_cell.length_c   1.000
_cell.angle_alpha   90.00
_cell.angle_beta   90.00
_cell.angle_gamma   90.00
#
_symmetry.space_group_name_H-M   'P 1'
#
loop_
_entity.id
_entity.type
_entity.pdbx_description
1 polymer ?
#
loop_
_entity_poly.entity_id
_entity_poly.type
_entity_poly.pdbx_seq_one_letter_code
_entity_poly.pdbx_strand_id
1 'polypeptide(L)'
;MTDEKGDDEAPRTPSLEERTTKSGRLPGNRYVRIHHSSGFRRRGGLYVAEEEALRPANAAGRVYDVIRRILFGPPLSTEAEEGERLSVPTGLAILGSDNISSSAYATEEAMRVLALAGIGAFVFTTPIAVAVVGVLAIVVLSQSQVIRAYPNGGGSYIVTSDNLGTLPGLVAAAALLIDYVLTVAVSTAAGVQAISSFYPELHAYVVQVGLVFIALLMIGNLRGVREAGIMFAGPTYVYIASLAALLLYGFFRLATGDVPPAALPPLPFGTEGEVTLAGPVGALLILRAFASGSVGLTGSEAIANGVPSMEKPEPRNATITLVIMGITFATIFLGLTFLAQTIGTIPDRSEVETLNSLVTRSLVGISPFYYLVQGSTAILLALAANTGFTGFPRLASVLANDRFMPRQFAYRGERLAFSFGIVALAVVSGLVLAARRGSVTELIPFYTIGVFLAFTLSQSGLVRRWRRLRVHGWQWRAGVNALGAVVTGVVLVVVLVAKFKEGAWLILVAVPLIVALLLAIHRHYRQMQDALVIERLDDEVAEPKPPIVIVPVGRLDRAAARAIAFARSISPAVKAVHVATSEESANEFRERWERWKGKVPLDIIESPYRSLVPPLLRYIDDIDKRDARPITVVLASFVPHSWWEWLLHSQTALRLKASLLFRPNTIVVDVPYHFDHGHVPEQPR
;
A
#
# COMPACT_ATOMS: atom_id res chain seq x y z
N MET A 1 69.07 7.86 30.07
CA MET A 1 67.74 7.95 30.68
C MET A 1 66.79 8.35 29.55
N THR A 2 66.23 7.39 28.95
CA THR A 2 65.30 7.51 27.84
C THR A 2 63.97 6.96 28.33
N ASP A 3 62.97 7.87 28.49
CA ASP A 3 61.60 7.55 28.83
C ASP A 3 60.93 7.01 27.57
N GLU A 4 60.68 5.71 27.49
CA GLU A 4 59.70 5.07 26.63
C GLU A 4 58.33 5.21 27.30
N LYS A 5 57.57 6.20 26.84
CA LYS A 5 56.11 6.20 27.04
C LYS A 5 55.49 5.20 26.09
N GLY A 6 55.04 4.07 26.61
CA GLY A 6 54.16 3.15 25.89
C GLY A 6 52.83 3.84 25.57
N ASP A 7 52.59 4.07 24.29
CA ASP A 7 51.27 4.43 23.78
C ASP A 7 50.36 3.21 23.93
N ASP A 8 49.46 3.25 24.92
CA ASP A 8 48.29 2.39 24.99
C ASP A 8 47.32 2.79 23.82
N GLU A 9 47.66 2.30 22.62
CA GLU A 9 46.73 2.43 21.48
C GLU A 9 45.52 1.55 21.74
N ALA A 10 44.38 2.18 22.06
CA ALA A 10 43.07 1.52 22.03
C ALA A 10 42.90 0.78 20.69
N PRO A 11 42.33 -0.43 20.69
CA PRO A 11 42.19 -1.23 19.47
C PRO A 11 41.45 -0.44 18.40
N ARG A 12 42.13 -0.12 17.29
CA ARG A 12 41.59 0.64 16.18
C ARG A 12 40.49 -0.18 15.52
N THR A 13 39.26 0.34 15.52
CA THR A 13 38.17 -0.23 14.72
C THR A 13 38.57 -0.24 13.25
N PRO A 14 38.41 -1.36 12.52
CA PRO A 14 38.73 -1.42 11.09
C PRO A 14 37.97 -0.34 10.33
N SER A 15 38.67 0.50 9.57
CA SER A 15 38.06 1.52 8.70
C SER A 15 37.81 0.94 7.31
N LEU A 16 36.76 1.44 6.62
CA LEU A 16 36.49 1.08 5.24
C LEU A 16 37.56 1.63 4.26
N GLU A 17 38.50 2.45 4.75
CA GLU A 17 39.68 2.91 4.03
C GLU A 17 40.94 2.38 4.73
N GLU A 18 41.66 1.50 4.06
CA GLU A 18 42.97 1.09 4.48
C GLU A 18 44.05 1.89 3.74
N ARG A 19 44.87 2.65 4.47
CA ARG A 19 46.01 3.39 3.89
C ARG A 19 47.27 2.58 4.07
N THR A 20 47.76 1.95 2.99
CA THR A 20 49.06 1.27 3.01
C THR A 20 50.12 2.15 2.36
N THR A 21 51.22 2.41 3.07
CA THR A 21 52.35 3.14 2.51
C THR A 21 53.31 2.15 1.82
N LYS A 22 53.54 2.29 0.53
CA LYS A 22 54.50 1.49 -0.22
C LYS A 22 55.70 2.35 -0.64
N SER A 23 56.89 1.77 -0.51
CA SER A 23 58.11 2.40 -0.98
C SER A 23 58.12 2.46 -2.54
N GLY A 24 58.43 3.60 -3.14
CA GLY A 24 58.56 3.75 -4.55
C GLY A 24 59.85 3.15 -5.13
N ARG A 25 60.00 3.13 -6.46
CA ARG A 25 61.16 2.60 -7.14
C ARG A 25 62.47 3.45 -6.93
N LEU A 26 62.32 4.69 -6.51
CA LEU A 26 63.45 5.58 -6.22
C LEU A 26 63.60 5.73 -4.67
N PRO A 27 64.84 5.79 -4.17
CA PRO A 27 65.09 5.99 -2.73
C PRO A 27 64.39 7.27 -2.24
N GLY A 28 63.58 7.17 -1.18
CA GLY A 28 62.86 8.29 -0.59
C GLY A 28 61.44 8.50 -1.09
N ASN A 29 61.02 7.90 -2.21
CA ASN A 29 59.62 8.00 -2.68
C ASN A 29 58.73 7.04 -1.93
N ARG A 30 57.73 7.60 -1.25
CA ARG A 30 56.64 6.85 -0.57
C ARG A 30 55.30 7.14 -1.27
N TYR A 31 54.60 6.09 -1.67
CA TYR A 31 53.25 6.16 -2.22
C TYR A 31 52.25 5.66 -1.17
N VAL A 32 51.23 6.46 -0.90
CA VAL A 32 50.09 6.03 -0.12
C VAL A 32 49.08 5.39 -1.04
N ARG A 33 48.87 4.09 -0.88
CA ARG A 33 47.80 3.39 -1.58
C ARG A 33 46.60 3.36 -0.67
N ILE A 34 45.50 4.01 -1.12
CA ILE A 34 44.25 4.01 -0.42
C ILE A 34 43.44 2.85 -1.03
N HIS A 35 43.16 1.83 -0.24
CA HIS A 35 42.22 0.78 -0.60
C HIS A 35 40.83 1.23 -0.18
N HIS A 36 39.95 1.48 -1.15
CA HIS A 36 38.53 1.68 -0.88
C HIS A 36 37.82 0.34 -0.91
N SER A 37 36.90 0.10 0.04
CA SER A 37 36.02 -1.05 -0.09
C SER A 37 35.10 -0.85 -1.29
N SER A 38 35.01 -1.85 -2.17
CA SER A 38 34.12 -1.80 -3.34
C SER A 38 32.67 -1.57 -2.89
N GLY A 39 31.99 -0.62 -3.55
CA GLY A 39 30.60 -0.31 -3.27
C GLY A 39 30.32 0.87 -2.33
N PHE A 40 31.37 1.55 -1.80
CA PHE A 40 31.20 2.75 -0.98
C PHE A 40 32.04 3.92 -1.49
N ARG A 41 31.40 5.08 -1.64
CA ARG A 41 32.06 6.34 -1.98
C ARG A 41 32.05 7.30 -0.80
N ARG A 42 33.20 7.90 -0.49
CA ARG A 42 33.28 8.91 0.58
C ARG A 42 32.92 10.28 0.06
N ARG A 43 31.99 10.96 0.73
CA ARG A 43 31.57 12.35 0.43
C ARG A 43 31.50 13.12 1.76
N GLY A 44 32.37 14.10 1.97
CA GLY A 44 32.32 14.99 3.13
C GLY A 44 32.33 14.29 4.51
N GLY A 45 33.05 13.16 4.65
CA GLY A 45 33.08 12.38 5.91
C GLY A 45 32.02 11.29 6.02
N LEU A 46 31.07 11.19 5.08
CA LEU A 46 30.05 10.16 4.99
C LEU A 46 30.45 9.07 3.99
N TYR A 47 30.08 7.82 4.26
CA TYR A 47 30.17 6.73 3.30
C TYR A 47 28.82 6.59 2.59
N VAL A 48 28.82 6.84 1.27
CA VAL A 48 27.64 6.69 0.42
C VAL A 48 27.72 5.33 -0.26
N ALA A 49 26.72 4.48 -0.08
CA ALA A 49 26.62 3.20 -0.77
C ALA A 49 26.34 3.41 -2.26
N GLU A 50 27.11 2.76 -3.12
CA GLU A 50 26.89 2.71 -4.58
C GLU A 50 26.07 1.46 -4.92
N GLU A 51 25.57 1.40 -6.16
CA GLU A 51 24.74 0.27 -6.61
C GLU A 51 25.44 -1.10 -6.45
N GLU A 52 26.78 -1.12 -6.50
CA GLU A 52 27.57 -2.33 -6.27
C GLU A 52 27.44 -2.90 -4.86
N ALA A 53 27.24 -2.04 -3.85
CA ALA A 53 27.01 -2.46 -2.47
C ALA A 53 25.67 -3.18 -2.26
N LEU A 54 24.71 -2.99 -3.18
CA LEU A 54 23.41 -3.63 -3.15
C LEU A 54 23.40 -5.03 -3.76
N ARG A 55 24.50 -5.46 -4.41
CA ARG A 55 24.56 -6.76 -5.10
C ARG A 55 24.73 -7.89 -4.08
N PRO A 56 23.85 -8.90 -4.09
CA PRO A 56 23.96 -10.03 -3.18
C PRO A 56 25.26 -10.84 -3.45
N ALA A 57 25.92 -11.25 -2.38
CA ALA A 57 27.16 -12.04 -2.46
C ALA A 57 26.91 -13.49 -2.93
N ASN A 58 25.76 -14.07 -2.61
CA ASN A 58 25.44 -15.47 -2.89
C ASN A 58 24.71 -15.65 -4.22
N ALA A 59 24.82 -16.86 -4.81
CA ALA A 59 24.23 -17.19 -6.11
C ALA A 59 22.69 -17.10 -6.10
N ALA A 60 22.02 -17.57 -5.04
CA ALA A 60 20.57 -17.49 -4.91
C ALA A 60 20.08 -16.04 -4.83
N GLY A 61 20.78 -15.18 -4.09
CA GLY A 61 20.48 -13.76 -4.03
C GLY A 61 20.67 -13.07 -5.39
N ARG A 62 21.68 -13.47 -6.18
CA ARG A 62 21.87 -12.92 -7.55
C ARG A 62 20.73 -13.32 -8.48
N VAL A 63 20.26 -14.57 -8.46
CA VAL A 63 19.07 -14.98 -9.24
C VAL A 63 17.84 -14.21 -8.80
N TYR A 64 17.61 -14.07 -7.50
CA TYR A 64 16.53 -13.25 -6.97
C TYR A 64 16.64 -11.78 -7.44
N ASP A 65 17.83 -11.19 -7.38
CA ASP A 65 18.05 -9.80 -7.82
C ASP A 65 17.79 -9.63 -9.32
N VAL A 66 18.20 -10.59 -10.16
CA VAL A 66 17.89 -10.59 -11.61
C VAL A 66 16.37 -10.65 -11.84
N ILE A 67 15.67 -11.58 -11.21
CA ILE A 67 14.21 -11.69 -11.34
C ILE A 67 13.54 -10.40 -10.85
N ARG A 68 13.99 -9.87 -9.72
CA ARG A 68 13.48 -8.63 -9.15
C ARG A 68 13.70 -7.44 -10.09
N ARG A 69 14.89 -7.30 -10.70
CA ARG A 69 15.20 -6.23 -11.66
C ARG A 69 14.41 -6.35 -12.96
N ILE A 70 14.12 -7.56 -13.41
CA ILE A 70 13.25 -7.80 -14.57
C ILE A 70 11.80 -7.42 -14.23
N LEU A 71 11.30 -7.80 -13.07
CA LEU A 71 9.92 -7.53 -12.66
C LEU A 71 9.69 -6.07 -12.25
N PHE A 72 10.61 -5.49 -11.46
CA PHE A 72 10.40 -4.18 -10.82
C PHE A 72 11.36 -3.08 -11.33
N GLY A 73 12.38 -3.43 -12.08
CA GLY A 73 13.39 -2.47 -12.58
C GLY A 73 14.55 -2.26 -11.59
N PRO A 74 15.60 -1.50 -12.01
CA PRO A 74 16.75 -1.18 -11.17
C PRO A 74 16.38 -0.18 -10.07
N PRO A 75 17.11 -0.17 -8.92
CA PRO A 75 16.86 0.79 -7.84
C PRO A 75 17.06 2.24 -8.32
N LEU A 76 16.25 3.16 -7.80
CA LEU A 76 16.33 4.60 -8.08
C LEU A 76 16.99 5.34 -6.91
N SER A 77 17.87 6.28 -7.22
CA SER A 77 18.43 7.18 -6.20
C SER A 77 17.37 8.17 -5.71
N THR A 78 17.53 8.66 -4.48
CA THR A 78 16.61 9.68 -3.92
C THR A 78 16.59 10.97 -4.75
N GLU A 79 17.70 11.29 -5.44
CA GLU A 79 17.81 12.45 -6.33
C GLU A 79 16.93 12.31 -7.58
N ALA A 80 16.57 11.09 -8.00
CA ALA A 80 15.68 10.83 -9.13
C ALA A 80 14.21 11.18 -8.86
N GLU A 81 13.82 11.46 -7.60
CA GLU A 81 12.43 11.76 -7.22
C GLU A 81 11.85 12.97 -7.94
N GLU A 82 12.67 14.00 -8.22
CA GLU A 82 12.21 15.18 -8.96
C GLU A 82 11.85 14.88 -10.42
N GLY A 83 12.49 13.88 -11.01
CA GLY A 83 12.21 13.41 -12.39
C GLY A 83 10.92 12.60 -12.51
N GLU A 84 10.34 12.14 -11.41
CA GLU A 84 9.12 11.33 -11.36
C GLU A 84 7.83 12.18 -11.24
N ARG A 85 7.92 13.52 -11.33
CA ARG A 85 6.76 14.41 -11.23
C ARG A 85 5.89 14.40 -12.48
N LEU A 86 4.58 14.61 -12.27
CA LEU A 86 3.56 14.53 -13.30
C LEU A 86 3.26 15.92 -13.90
N SER A 87 3.30 16.04 -15.20
CA SER A 87 2.75 17.21 -15.90
C SER A 87 1.20 17.20 -15.87
N VAL A 88 0.55 18.30 -16.26
CA VAL A 88 -0.92 18.37 -16.32
C VAL A 88 -1.52 17.25 -17.20
N PRO A 89 -1.02 16.96 -18.41
CA PRO A 89 -1.56 15.85 -19.22
C PRO A 89 -1.34 14.48 -18.59
N THR A 90 -0.17 14.18 -18.08
CA THR A 90 0.09 12.88 -17.42
C THR A 90 -0.65 12.77 -16.09
N GLY A 91 -0.79 13.87 -15.36
CA GLY A 91 -1.60 13.95 -14.14
C GLY A 91 -3.09 13.69 -14.41
N LEU A 92 -3.64 14.23 -15.51
CA LEU A 92 -5.02 13.92 -15.93
C LEU A 92 -5.20 12.43 -16.23
N ALA A 93 -4.25 11.83 -16.94
CA ALA A 93 -4.32 10.42 -17.31
C ALA A 93 -4.18 9.46 -16.13
N ILE A 94 -3.41 9.85 -15.07
CA ILE A 94 -3.18 8.98 -13.90
C ILE A 94 -4.15 9.26 -12.77
N LEU A 95 -4.33 10.54 -12.42
CA LEU A 95 -5.12 10.94 -11.25
C LEU A 95 -6.58 11.26 -11.60
N GLY A 96 -6.86 11.60 -12.86
CA GLY A 96 -8.20 11.94 -13.35
C GLY A 96 -8.92 10.81 -14.06
N SER A 97 -8.22 9.72 -14.41
CA SER A 97 -8.80 8.61 -15.20
C SER A 97 -10.00 7.94 -14.51
N ASP A 98 -9.98 7.84 -13.19
CA ASP A 98 -11.07 7.23 -12.41
C ASP A 98 -12.38 8.00 -12.55
N ASN A 99 -12.34 9.31 -12.38
CA ASN A 99 -13.53 10.14 -12.57
C ASN A 99 -14.01 10.11 -14.03
N ILE A 100 -13.10 10.24 -15.01
CA ILE A 100 -13.45 10.23 -16.43
C ILE A 100 -14.05 8.89 -16.84
N SER A 101 -13.47 7.76 -16.39
CA SER A 101 -13.95 6.42 -16.72
C SER A 101 -15.30 6.11 -16.11
N SER A 102 -15.63 6.73 -14.97
CA SER A 102 -16.95 6.57 -14.34
C SER A 102 -18.10 7.06 -15.22
N SER A 103 -17.82 7.93 -16.21
CA SER A 103 -18.82 8.32 -17.22
C SER A 103 -19.33 7.15 -18.06
N ALA A 104 -18.55 6.07 -18.17
CA ALA A 104 -18.94 4.90 -18.95
C ALA A 104 -20.07 4.06 -18.31
N TYR A 105 -20.20 4.10 -16.98
CA TYR A 105 -21.20 3.30 -16.26
C TYR A 105 -22.18 4.10 -15.40
N ALA A 106 -21.90 5.37 -15.06
CA ALA A 106 -22.76 6.16 -14.18
C ALA A 106 -24.18 6.36 -14.75
N THR A 107 -24.32 6.59 -16.07
CA THR A 107 -25.61 6.67 -16.75
C THR A 107 -26.36 5.35 -16.66
N GLU A 108 -25.67 4.24 -16.92
CA GLU A 108 -26.23 2.90 -16.88
C GLU A 108 -26.80 2.56 -15.51
N GLU A 109 -26.06 2.85 -14.45
CA GLU A 109 -26.46 2.59 -13.06
C GLU A 109 -27.68 3.42 -12.63
N ALA A 110 -27.79 4.68 -13.08
CA ALA A 110 -29.00 5.47 -12.87
C ALA A 110 -30.20 4.89 -13.63
N MET A 111 -30.00 4.51 -14.89
CA MET A 111 -31.07 3.94 -15.75
C MET A 111 -31.51 2.55 -15.27
N ARG A 112 -30.61 1.71 -14.74
CA ARG A 112 -30.96 0.40 -14.14
C ARG A 112 -31.96 0.56 -13.00
N VAL A 113 -31.76 1.57 -12.14
CA VAL A 113 -32.69 1.87 -11.05
C VAL A 113 -34.02 2.39 -11.59
N LEU A 114 -34.02 3.29 -12.57
CA LEU A 114 -35.24 3.82 -13.19
C LEU A 114 -36.03 2.73 -13.94
N ALA A 115 -35.32 1.76 -14.53
CA ALA A 115 -35.96 0.63 -15.25
C ALA A 115 -36.87 -0.23 -14.36
N LEU A 116 -36.68 -0.19 -13.03
CA LEU A 116 -37.58 -0.85 -12.06
C LEU A 116 -38.99 -0.26 -12.05
N ALA A 117 -39.15 1.01 -12.51
CA ALA A 117 -40.43 1.68 -12.65
C ALA A 117 -40.97 1.67 -14.12
N GLY A 118 -40.27 0.94 -15.00
CA GLY A 118 -40.58 0.89 -16.43
C GLY A 118 -39.91 1.98 -17.27
N ILE A 119 -39.97 1.83 -18.60
CA ILE A 119 -39.28 2.69 -19.58
C ILE A 119 -39.69 4.18 -19.46
N GLY A 120 -40.94 4.46 -19.07
CA GLY A 120 -41.45 5.83 -18.89
C GLY A 120 -40.67 6.63 -17.86
N ALA A 121 -39.99 5.98 -16.91
CA ALA A 121 -39.16 6.62 -15.89
C ALA A 121 -37.84 7.20 -16.46
N PHE A 122 -37.44 6.80 -17.67
CA PHE A 122 -36.20 7.31 -18.28
C PHE A 122 -36.26 8.81 -18.61
N VAL A 123 -37.44 9.43 -18.61
CA VAL A 123 -37.57 10.89 -18.71
C VAL A 123 -36.78 11.63 -17.60
N PHE A 124 -36.58 11.00 -16.46
CA PHE A 124 -35.81 11.55 -15.34
C PHE A 124 -34.29 11.36 -15.46
N THR A 125 -33.80 10.61 -16.46
CA THR A 125 -32.35 10.30 -16.58
C THR A 125 -31.52 11.57 -16.78
N THR A 126 -31.90 12.45 -17.75
CA THR A 126 -31.20 13.72 -17.99
C THR A 126 -31.30 14.71 -16.81
N PRO A 127 -32.47 14.96 -16.19
CA PRO A 127 -32.55 15.76 -14.97
C PRO A 127 -31.64 15.26 -13.83
N ILE A 128 -31.57 13.95 -13.61
CA ILE A 128 -30.68 13.34 -12.62
C ILE A 128 -29.21 13.59 -12.99
N ALA A 129 -28.84 13.40 -14.26
CA ALA A 129 -27.46 13.64 -14.72
C ALA A 129 -27.05 15.11 -14.53
N VAL A 130 -27.94 16.07 -14.81
CA VAL A 130 -27.69 17.51 -14.55
C VAL A 130 -27.49 17.76 -13.08
N ALA A 131 -28.29 17.17 -12.20
CA ALA A 131 -28.13 17.29 -10.76
C ALA A 131 -26.78 16.71 -10.28
N VAL A 132 -26.36 15.55 -10.80
CA VAL A 132 -25.05 14.94 -10.50
C VAL A 132 -23.91 15.86 -10.93
N VAL A 133 -23.96 16.43 -12.13
CA VAL A 133 -22.96 17.40 -12.62
C VAL A 133 -22.95 18.68 -11.77
N GLY A 134 -24.11 19.14 -11.29
CA GLY A 134 -24.22 20.25 -10.35
C GLY A 134 -23.46 19.97 -9.03
N VAL A 135 -23.63 18.77 -8.49
CA VAL A 135 -22.86 18.31 -7.30
C VAL A 135 -21.35 18.24 -7.61
N LEU A 136 -20.98 17.70 -8.79
CA LEU A 136 -19.57 17.65 -9.21
C LEU A 136 -18.95 19.05 -9.25
N ALA A 137 -19.65 20.05 -9.80
CA ALA A 137 -19.14 21.41 -9.85
C ALA A 137 -18.86 21.98 -8.46
N ILE A 138 -19.74 21.72 -7.48
CA ILE A 138 -19.54 22.11 -6.08
C ILE A 138 -18.32 21.38 -5.49
N VAL A 139 -18.18 20.08 -5.72
CA VAL A 139 -17.05 19.26 -5.24
C VAL A 139 -15.74 19.77 -5.86
N VAL A 140 -15.68 20.02 -7.17
CA VAL A 140 -14.49 20.57 -7.86
C VAL A 140 -14.09 21.92 -7.29
N LEU A 141 -15.06 22.83 -7.04
CA LEU A 141 -14.79 24.12 -6.41
C LEU A 141 -14.25 23.95 -4.98
N SER A 142 -14.80 23.05 -4.20
CA SER A 142 -14.31 22.74 -2.85
C SER A 142 -12.91 22.13 -2.87
N GLN A 143 -12.69 21.09 -3.68
CA GLN A 143 -11.38 20.41 -3.80
C GLN A 143 -10.29 21.35 -4.33
N SER A 144 -10.62 22.32 -5.20
CA SER A 144 -9.67 23.36 -5.62
C SER A 144 -9.18 24.22 -4.45
N GLN A 145 -10.02 24.41 -3.42
CA GLN A 145 -9.62 25.10 -2.20
C GLN A 145 -8.79 24.22 -1.27
N VAL A 146 -9.07 22.89 -1.21
CA VAL A 146 -8.21 21.91 -0.51
C VAL A 146 -6.81 21.93 -1.08
N ILE A 147 -6.65 21.79 -2.40
CA ILE A 147 -5.37 21.79 -3.10
C ILE A 147 -4.52 23.02 -2.75
N ARG A 148 -5.15 24.21 -2.72
CA ARG A 148 -4.45 25.47 -2.39
C ARG A 148 -4.15 25.62 -0.90
N ALA A 149 -4.99 25.08 -0.03
CA ALA A 149 -4.83 25.17 1.41
C ALA A 149 -3.84 24.12 1.98
N TYR A 150 -3.66 23.00 1.28
CA TYR A 150 -2.85 21.86 1.67
C TYR A 150 -1.97 21.35 0.51
N PRO A 151 -0.95 22.13 0.11
CA PRO A 151 -0.10 21.79 -1.05
C PRO A 151 0.73 20.52 -0.86
N ASN A 152 0.95 20.09 0.38
CA ASN A 152 1.66 18.86 0.70
C ASN A 152 0.80 17.59 0.53
N GLY A 153 -0.44 17.71 0.06
CA GLY A 153 -1.36 16.61 -0.11
C GLY A 153 -2.03 16.15 1.18
N GLY A 154 -2.59 14.95 1.17
CA GLY A 154 -3.27 14.34 2.33
C GLY A 154 -4.79 14.51 2.33
N GLY A 155 -5.34 15.26 1.37
CA GLY A 155 -6.77 15.33 1.06
C GLY A 155 -7.69 15.47 2.27
N SER A 156 -8.80 14.78 2.22
CA SER A 156 -9.85 14.85 3.24
C SER A 156 -9.40 14.43 4.63
N TYR A 157 -8.43 13.51 4.76
CA TYR A 157 -7.89 13.11 6.07
C TYR A 157 -7.23 14.29 6.79
N ILE A 158 -6.25 14.95 6.15
CA ILE A 158 -5.51 16.05 6.77
C ILE A 158 -6.42 17.23 7.04
N VAL A 159 -7.25 17.62 6.05
CA VAL A 159 -8.21 18.73 6.22
C VAL A 159 -9.12 18.48 7.42
N THR A 160 -9.65 17.28 7.55
CA THR A 160 -10.58 16.92 8.63
C THR A 160 -9.86 16.85 9.97
N SER A 161 -8.69 16.21 10.02
CA SER A 161 -7.91 16.07 11.24
C SER A 161 -7.49 17.44 11.81
N ASP A 162 -6.97 18.34 10.97
CA ASP A 162 -6.51 19.67 11.37
C ASP A 162 -7.64 20.59 11.87
N ASN A 163 -8.82 20.43 11.32
CA ASN A 163 -9.90 21.38 11.57
C ASN A 163 -11.03 20.84 12.46
N LEU A 164 -11.32 19.53 12.41
CA LEU A 164 -12.36 18.90 13.21
C LEU A 164 -11.80 18.01 14.34
N GLY A 165 -10.52 17.64 14.26
CA GLY A 165 -9.83 16.81 15.25
C GLY A 165 -9.58 15.38 14.79
N THR A 166 -8.86 14.63 15.60
CA THR A 166 -8.31 13.32 15.24
C THR A 166 -9.39 12.28 14.87
N LEU A 167 -10.46 12.17 15.68
CA LEU A 167 -11.48 11.14 15.44
C LEU A 167 -12.24 11.35 14.12
N PRO A 168 -12.78 12.54 13.79
CA PRO A 168 -13.34 12.79 12.46
C PRO A 168 -12.33 12.59 11.33
N GLY A 169 -11.04 12.94 11.54
CA GLY A 169 -9.97 12.68 10.59
C GLY A 169 -9.80 11.19 10.29
N LEU A 170 -9.78 10.34 11.33
CA LEU A 170 -9.69 8.90 11.17
C LEU A 170 -10.92 8.29 10.48
N VAL A 171 -12.11 8.85 10.72
CA VAL A 171 -13.33 8.45 9.99
C VAL A 171 -13.19 8.76 8.50
N ALA A 172 -12.70 9.97 8.15
CA ALA A 172 -12.43 10.32 6.76
C ALA A 172 -11.34 9.43 6.13
N ALA A 173 -10.28 9.11 6.89
CA ALA A 173 -9.23 8.20 6.43
C ALA A 173 -9.76 6.78 6.17
N ALA A 174 -10.55 6.23 7.10
CA ALA A 174 -11.15 4.90 6.96
C ALA A 174 -12.09 4.84 5.74
N ALA A 175 -12.90 5.89 5.54
CA ALA A 175 -13.77 6.02 4.38
C ALA A 175 -12.97 6.03 3.06
N LEU A 176 -11.87 6.79 2.98
CA LEU A 176 -11.00 6.84 1.81
C LEU A 176 -10.23 5.53 1.56
N LEU A 177 -9.78 4.83 2.62
CA LEU A 177 -9.13 3.53 2.46
C LEU A 177 -10.08 2.51 1.83
N ILE A 178 -11.35 2.49 2.28
CA ILE A 178 -12.41 1.66 1.69
C ILE A 178 -12.66 2.09 0.24
N ASP A 179 -12.77 3.39 -0.02
CA ASP A 179 -12.98 3.95 -1.34
C ASP A 179 -11.93 3.48 -2.35
N TYR A 180 -10.64 3.59 -2.03
CA TYR A 180 -9.57 3.13 -2.93
C TYR A 180 -9.61 1.62 -3.21
N VAL A 181 -9.95 0.80 -2.21
CA VAL A 181 -10.13 -0.65 -2.40
C VAL A 181 -11.26 -0.93 -3.38
N LEU A 182 -12.38 -0.23 -3.21
CA LEU A 182 -13.56 -0.40 -4.05
C LEU A 182 -13.36 0.19 -5.45
N THR A 183 -12.64 1.32 -5.57
CA THR A 183 -12.23 1.88 -6.87
C THR A 183 -11.52 0.83 -7.71
N VAL A 184 -10.53 0.12 -7.14
CA VAL A 184 -9.79 -0.93 -7.85
C VAL A 184 -10.74 -2.07 -8.25
N ALA A 185 -11.60 -2.53 -7.35
CA ALA A 185 -12.50 -3.64 -7.62
C ALA A 185 -13.57 -3.28 -8.68
N VAL A 186 -14.24 -2.12 -8.53
CA VAL A 186 -15.29 -1.65 -9.45
C VAL A 186 -14.73 -1.37 -10.84
N SER A 187 -13.65 -0.57 -10.91
CA SER A 187 -13.07 -0.19 -12.20
C SER A 187 -12.54 -1.41 -12.97
N THR A 188 -11.98 -2.38 -12.26
CA THR A 188 -11.53 -3.63 -12.88
C THR A 188 -12.70 -4.46 -13.38
N ALA A 189 -13.76 -4.61 -12.57
CA ALA A 189 -14.97 -5.34 -12.97
C ALA A 189 -15.64 -4.68 -14.20
N ALA A 190 -15.81 -3.35 -14.16
CA ALA A 190 -16.39 -2.59 -15.28
C ALA A 190 -15.53 -2.67 -16.55
N GLY A 191 -14.20 -2.72 -16.40
CA GLY A 191 -13.28 -2.92 -17.52
C GLY A 191 -13.47 -4.27 -18.20
N VAL A 192 -13.65 -5.35 -17.42
CA VAL A 192 -13.95 -6.68 -17.97
C VAL A 192 -15.33 -6.70 -18.59
N GLN A 193 -16.33 -6.02 -18.00
CA GLN A 193 -17.68 -5.90 -18.56
C GLN A 193 -17.67 -5.16 -19.92
N ALA A 194 -16.84 -4.12 -20.07
CA ALA A 194 -16.66 -3.45 -21.36
C ALA A 194 -16.08 -4.39 -22.43
N ILE A 195 -15.20 -5.33 -22.06
CA ILE A 195 -14.69 -6.36 -22.98
C ILE A 195 -15.80 -7.38 -23.28
N SER A 196 -16.57 -7.82 -22.30
CA SER A 196 -17.67 -8.78 -22.52
C SER A 196 -18.75 -8.24 -23.44
N SER A 197 -18.87 -6.92 -23.58
CA SER A 197 -19.79 -6.29 -24.53
C SER A 197 -19.57 -6.70 -26.00
N PHE A 198 -18.32 -6.97 -26.37
CA PHE A 198 -17.96 -7.44 -27.71
C PHE A 198 -17.41 -8.87 -27.75
N TYR A 199 -17.13 -9.45 -26.59
CA TYR A 199 -16.73 -10.84 -26.41
C TYR A 199 -17.48 -11.49 -25.22
N PRO A 200 -18.77 -11.84 -25.38
CA PRO A 200 -19.66 -12.26 -24.29
C PRO A 200 -19.18 -13.46 -23.48
N GLU A 201 -18.40 -14.36 -24.08
CA GLU A 201 -17.87 -15.56 -23.41
C GLU A 201 -16.96 -15.20 -22.24
N LEU A 202 -16.34 -14.02 -22.26
CA LEU A 202 -15.45 -13.56 -21.19
C LEU A 202 -16.19 -13.23 -19.89
N HIS A 203 -17.50 -12.98 -19.96
CA HIS A 203 -18.32 -12.67 -18.78
C HIS A 203 -18.24 -13.79 -17.71
N ALA A 204 -18.12 -15.05 -18.11
CA ALA A 204 -17.95 -16.17 -17.20
C ALA A 204 -16.64 -16.11 -16.40
N TYR A 205 -15.66 -15.34 -16.85
CA TYR A 205 -14.31 -15.23 -16.27
C TYR A 205 -13.99 -13.85 -15.70
N VAL A 206 -15.00 -13.03 -15.36
CA VAL A 206 -14.83 -11.65 -14.87
C VAL A 206 -13.85 -11.59 -13.69
N VAL A 207 -13.97 -12.50 -12.73
CA VAL A 207 -13.09 -12.53 -11.54
C VAL A 207 -11.66 -12.86 -11.94
N GLN A 208 -11.43 -13.88 -12.75
CA GLN A 208 -10.08 -14.32 -13.13
C GLN A 208 -9.36 -13.24 -13.94
N VAL A 209 -10.03 -12.67 -14.92
CA VAL A 209 -9.50 -11.59 -15.76
C VAL A 209 -9.25 -10.33 -14.92
N GLY A 210 -10.17 -10.00 -14.02
CA GLY A 210 -10.02 -8.88 -13.10
C GLY A 210 -8.81 -9.05 -12.16
N LEU A 211 -8.59 -10.24 -11.62
CA LEU A 211 -7.41 -10.53 -10.79
C LEU A 211 -6.10 -10.38 -11.59
N VAL A 212 -6.09 -10.78 -12.86
CA VAL A 212 -4.93 -10.57 -13.75
C VAL A 212 -4.69 -9.06 -13.95
N PHE A 213 -5.73 -8.26 -14.18
CA PHE A 213 -5.57 -6.80 -14.30
C PHE A 213 -5.04 -6.17 -13.01
N ILE A 214 -5.56 -6.55 -11.84
CA ILE A 214 -5.07 -6.09 -10.54
C ILE A 214 -3.58 -6.46 -10.36
N ALA A 215 -3.19 -7.68 -10.73
CA ALA A 215 -1.80 -8.12 -10.64
C ALA A 215 -0.87 -7.34 -11.58
N LEU A 216 -1.29 -7.07 -12.82
CA LEU A 216 -0.55 -6.26 -13.78
C LEU A 216 -0.38 -4.82 -13.30
N LEU A 217 -1.44 -4.21 -12.76
CA LEU A 217 -1.37 -2.87 -12.18
C LEU A 217 -0.46 -2.82 -10.95
N MET A 218 -0.53 -3.84 -10.07
CA MET A 218 0.36 -3.96 -8.93
C MET A 218 1.84 -3.97 -9.38
N ILE A 219 2.18 -4.81 -10.35
CA ILE A 219 3.55 -4.90 -10.89
C ILE A 219 3.97 -3.56 -11.53
N GLY A 220 3.09 -2.93 -12.31
CA GLY A 220 3.36 -1.62 -12.94
C GLY A 220 3.65 -0.53 -11.90
N ASN A 221 2.86 -0.47 -10.82
CA ASN A 221 3.05 0.51 -9.76
C ASN A 221 4.29 0.25 -8.89
N LEU A 222 4.68 -1.01 -8.73
CA LEU A 222 5.94 -1.37 -8.05
C LEU A 222 7.18 -0.95 -8.88
N ARG A 223 7.04 -0.74 -10.20
CA ARG A 223 8.11 -0.20 -11.08
C ARG A 223 8.30 1.31 -10.96
N GLY A 224 7.30 2.05 -10.48
CA GLY A 224 7.36 3.50 -10.31
C GLY A 224 6.23 4.23 -11.04
N VAL A 225 5.82 5.37 -10.49
CA VAL A 225 4.63 6.11 -10.94
C VAL A 225 4.78 6.68 -12.35
N ARG A 226 5.98 7.13 -12.75
CA ARG A 226 6.20 7.77 -14.06
C ARG A 226 6.09 6.79 -15.21
N GLU A 227 6.68 5.60 -15.08
CA GLU A 227 6.61 4.57 -16.13
C GLU A 227 5.17 4.15 -16.38
N ALA A 228 4.39 3.99 -15.29
CA ALA A 228 2.97 3.77 -15.37
C ALA A 228 2.23 4.93 -16.08
N GLY A 229 2.58 6.19 -15.77
CA GLY A 229 1.92 7.37 -16.31
C GLY A 229 2.01 7.54 -17.82
N ILE A 230 3.18 7.31 -18.39
CA ILE A 230 3.38 7.40 -19.84
C ILE A 230 2.57 6.31 -20.57
N MET A 231 2.55 5.11 -20.01
CA MET A 231 1.79 3.98 -20.55
C MET A 231 0.27 4.24 -20.52
N PHE A 232 -0.23 4.97 -19.52
CA PHE A 232 -1.66 5.22 -19.31
C PHE A 232 -2.18 6.45 -20.08
N ALA A 233 -1.33 7.39 -20.45
CA ALA A 233 -1.75 8.62 -21.13
C ALA A 233 -2.40 8.34 -22.49
N GLY A 234 -1.79 7.48 -23.32
CA GLY A 234 -2.30 7.14 -24.64
C GLY A 234 -3.75 6.66 -24.62
N PRO A 235 -4.07 5.55 -23.91
CA PRO A 235 -5.43 5.02 -23.82
C PRO A 235 -6.45 6.02 -23.28
N THR A 236 -6.10 6.84 -22.28
CA THR A 236 -7.00 7.84 -21.72
C THR A 236 -7.42 8.86 -22.76
N TYR A 237 -6.46 9.38 -23.54
CA TYR A 237 -6.77 10.36 -24.58
C TYR A 237 -7.49 9.73 -25.77
N VAL A 238 -7.20 8.47 -26.13
CA VAL A 238 -7.96 7.73 -27.17
C VAL A 238 -9.42 7.57 -26.75
N TYR A 239 -9.69 7.23 -25.48
CA TYR A 239 -11.05 7.17 -24.95
C TYR A 239 -11.77 8.53 -25.06
N ILE A 240 -11.15 9.61 -24.57
CA ILE A 240 -11.76 10.95 -24.63
C ILE A 240 -12.05 11.35 -26.07
N ALA A 241 -11.12 11.13 -26.98
CA ALA A 241 -11.28 11.48 -28.40
C ALA A 241 -12.36 10.62 -29.09
N SER A 242 -12.39 9.32 -28.82
CA SER A 242 -13.38 8.41 -29.41
C SER A 242 -14.79 8.71 -28.92
N LEU A 243 -14.98 9.01 -27.62
CA LEU A 243 -16.29 9.41 -27.12
C LEU A 243 -16.69 10.81 -27.59
N ALA A 244 -15.75 11.77 -27.66
CA ALA A 244 -16.07 13.07 -28.24
C ALA A 244 -16.52 12.94 -29.70
N ALA A 245 -15.87 12.11 -30.51
CA ALA A 245 -16.28 11.82 -31.87
C ALA A 245 -17.65 11.13 -31.92
N LEU A 246 -17.91 10.16 -31.04
CA LEU A 246 -19.22 9.49 -30.92
C LEU A 246 -20.34 10.48 -30.58
N LEU A 247 -20.11 11.37 -29.60
CA LEU A 247 -21.07 12.39 -29.20
C LEU A 247 -21.35 13.37 -30.33
N LEU A 248 -20.30 13.90 -30.99
CA LEU A 248 -20.48 14.79 -32.14
C LEU A 248 -21.26 14.13 -33.27
N TYR A 249 -20.96 12.88 -33.61
CA TYR A 249 -21.68 12.14 -34.61
C TYR A 249 -23.13 11.86 -34.19
N GLY A 250 -23.35 11.45 -32.94
CA GLY A 250 -24.70 11.24 -32.40
C GLY A 250 -25.56 12.50 -32.42
N PHE A 251 -25.04 13.64 -31.97
CA PHE A 251 -25.73 14.93 -32.04
C PHE A 251 -25.99 15.40 -33.48
N PHE A 252 -25.02 15.15 -34.38
CA PHE A 252 -25.24 15.45 -35.81
C PHE A 252 -26.39 14.66 -36.37
N ARG A 253 -26.50 13.34 -36.12
CA ARG A 253 -27.62 12.51 -36.58
C ARG A 253 -28.94 12.99 -36.01
N LEU A 254 -29.01 13.30 -34.71
CA LEU A 254 -30.24 13.83 -34.10
C LEU A 254 -30.63 15.18 -34.68
N ALA A 255 -29.69 16.07 -34.97
CA ALA A 255 -29.94 17.37 -35.56
C ALA A 255 -30.47 17.27 -37.02
N THR A 256 -30.10 16.23 -37.74
CA THR A 256 -30.62 15.94 -39.11
C THR A 256 -31.93 15.15 -39.08
N GLY A 257 -32.49 14.87 -37.91
CA GLY A 257 -33.74 14.12 -37.77
C GLY A 257 -33.59 12.59 -37.93
N ASP A 258 -32.37 12.09 -38.06
CA ASP A 258 -32.07 10.66 -38.17
C ASP A 258 -31.85 10.03 -36.80
N VAL A 259 -32.95 9.66 -36.12
CA VAL A 259 -32.86 8.94 -34.83
C VAL A 259 -32.67 7.46 -35.09
N PRO A 260 -31.51 6.87 -34.74
CA PRO A 260 -31.25 5.45 -34.98
C PRO A 260 -32.16 4.58 -34.08
N PRO A 261 -32.50 3.36 -34.51
CA PRO A 261 -33.19 2.41 -33.66
C PRO A 261 -32.29 1.99 -32.50
N ALA A 262 -32.88 1.86 -31.29
CA ALA A 262 -32.15 1.38 -30.14
C ALA A 262 -31.66 -0.07 -30.35
N ALA A 263 -30.38 -0.31 -30.06
CA ALA A 263 -29.83 -1.67 -30.02
C ALA A 263 -30.43 -2.43 -28.82
N LEU A 264 -30.87 -3.66 -29.06
CA LEU A 264 -31.42 -4.50 -28.00
C LEU A 264 -30.31 -5.17 -27.20
N PRO A 265 -30.35 -5.10 -25.86
CA PRO A 265 -29.41 -5.83 -25.01
C PRO A 265 -29.72 -7.33 -24.98
N PRO A 266 -28.77 -8.18 -24.56
CA PRO A 266 -28.96 -9.63 -24.40
C PRO A 266 -30.16 -9.98 -23.50
N LEU A 267 -30.34 -9.26 -22.39
CA LEU A 267 -31.45 -9.44 -21.47
C LEU A 267 -32.05 -8.06 -21.09
N PRO A 268 -33.01 -7.53 -21.84
CA PRO A 268 -33.62 -6.23 -21.53
C PRO A 268 -34.42 -6.30 -20.22
N PHE A 269 -34.51 -5.16 -19.53
CA PHE A 269 -35.49 -5.02 -18.45
C PHE A 269 -36.91 -5.14 -19.07
N GLY A 270 -37.77 -5.94 -18.41
CA GLY A 270 -39.15 -6.13 -18.88
C GLY A 270 -39.95 -4.83 -18.82
N THR A 271 -40.89 -4.71 -19.75
CA THR A 271 -41.87 -3.60 -19.76
C THR A 271 -43.00 -3.80 -18.73
N GLU A 272 -43.05 -4.98 -18.08
CA GLU A 272 -44.07 -5.37 -17.11
C GLU A 272 -43.62 -4.96 -15.69
N GLY A 273 -44.22 -3.89 -15.22
CA GLY A 273 -44.01 -3.40 -13.85
C GLY A 273 -44.12 -1.88 -13.79
N GLU A 274 -45.30 -1.33 -14.07
CA GLU A 274 -45.59 0.08 -13.81
C GLU A 274 -45.62 0.31 -12.30
N VAL A 275 -44.47 0.66 -11.74
CA VAL A 275 -44.43 1.36 -10.44
C VAL A 275 -44.83 2.79 -10.75
N THR A 276 -45.99 3.22 -10.26
CA THR A 276 -46.44 4.60 -10.40
C THR A 276 -45.41 5.53 -9.76
N LEU A 277 -44.78 6.42 -10.54
CA LEU A 277 -43.85 7.44 -10.08
C LEU A 277 -44.53 8.54 -9.25
N ALA A 278 -45.82 8.40 -8.98
CA ALA A 278 -46.58 9.30 -8.14
C ALA A 278 -46.42 8.93 -6.64
N GLY A 279 -46.17 9.92 -5.79
CA GLY A 279 -46.07 9.75 -4.35
C GLY A 279 -44.68 9.44 -3.80
N PRO A 280 -44.56 9.08 -2.49
CA PRO A 280 -43.30 8.88 -1.82
C PRO A 280 -42.42 7.78 -2.41
N VAL A 281 -42.99 6.73 -2.99
CA VAL A 281 -42.28 5.61 -3.62
C VAL A 281 -41.55 6.08 -4.89
N GLY A 282 -42.20 6.93 -5.71
CA GLY A 282 -41.59 7.51 -6.89
C GLY A 282 -40.43 8.47 -6.54
N ALA A 283 -40.61 9.32 -5.54
CA ALA A 283 -39.55 10.20 -5.06
C ALA A 283 -38.34 9.43 -4.53
N LEU A 284 -38.58 8.33 -3.79
CA LEU A 284 -37.51 7.47 -3.28
C LEU A 284 -36.75 6.78 -4.45
N LEU A 285 -37.46 6.37 -5.51
CA LEU A 285 -36.83 5.75 -6.67
C LEU A 285 -35.94 6.74 -7.43
N ILE A 286 -36.43 7.99 -7.63
CA ILE A 286 -35.62 9.06 -8.25
C ILE A 286 -34.38 9.35 -7.41
N LEU A 287 -34.51 9.46 -6.08
CA LEU A 287 -33.38 9.63 -5.18
C LEU A 287 -32.41 8.45 -5.23
N ARG A 288 -32.92 7.23 -5.37
CA ARG A 288 -32.12 6.03 -5.53
C ARG A 288 -31.37 6.02 -6.87
N ALA A 289 -32.01 6.42 -7.95
CA ALA A 289 -31.37 6.57 -9.25
C ALA A 289 -30.29 7.67 -9.24
N PHE A 290 -30.58 8.81 -8.62
CA PHE A 290 -29.58 9.86 -8.37
C PHE A 290 -28.39 9.33 -7.57
N ALA A 291 -28.63 8.60 -6.47
CA ALA A 291 -27.60 7.98 -5.67
C ALA A 291 -26.71 7.02 -6.49
N SER A 292 -27.32 6.21 -7.37
CA SER A 292 -26.58 5.30 -8.26
C SER A 292 -25.76 6.05 -9.32
N GLY A 293 -26.34 7.08 -9.97
CA GLY A 293 -25.61 7.92 -10.92
C GLY A 293 -24.51 8.77 -10.29
N SER A 294 -24.61 9.08 -8.98
CA SER A 294 -23.62 9.84 -8.23
C SER A 294 -22.29 9.10 -8.05
N VAL A 295 -22.19 7.84 -8.43
CA VAL A 295 -20.93 7.10 -8.52
C VAL A 295 -19.90 7.81 -9.42
N GLY A 296 -20.35 8.58 -10.40
CA GLY A 296 -19.48 9.40 -11.26
C GLY A 296 -18.78 10.57 -10.55
N LEU A 297 -19.08 10.85 -9.28
CA LEU A 297 -18.43 11.92 -8.50
C LEU A 297 -17.14 11.47 -7.80
N THR A 298 -16.87 10.17 -7.84
CA THR A 298 -15.66 9.56 -7.25
C THR A 298 -14.41 9.94 -8.04
N GLY A 299 -13.22 9.70 -7.48
CA GLY A 299 -11.95 9.96 -8.14
C GLY A 299 -11.44 11.40 -8.07
N SER A 300 -12.27 12.41 -7.75
CA SER A 300 -11.82 13.82 -7.62
C SER A 300 -10.86 14.03 -6.44
N GLU A 301 -10.94 13.21 -5.40
CA GLU A 301 -10.06 13.20 -4.23
C GLU A 301 -8.62 12.78 -4.59
N ALA A 302 -8.44 11.93 -5.60
CA ALA A 302 -7.13 11.44 -6.00
C ALA A 302 -6.19 12.58 -6.44
N ILE A 303 -6.71 13.62 -7.09
CA ILE A 303 -5.93 14.81 -7.48
C ILE A 303 -5.52 15.63 -6.24
N ALA A 304 -6.42 15.81 -5.26
CA ALA A 304 -6.12 16.54 -4.03
C ALA A 304 -5.06 15.81 -3.18
N ASN A 305 -5.12 14.49 -3.11
CA ASN A 305 -4.08 13.66 -2.47
C ASN A 305 -2.78 13.62 -3.29
N GLY A 306 -2.89 13.72 -4.62
CA GLY A 306 -1.80 13.66 -5.59
C GLY A 306 -1.00 14.95 -5.80
N VAL A 307 -1.34 16.08 -5.15
CA VAL A 307 -0.66 17.37 -5.35
C VAL A 307 0.86 17.29 -5.32
N PRO A 308 1.52 16.62 -4.35
CA PRO A 308 2.98 16.58 -4.28
C PRO A 308 3.65 15.82 -5.45
N SER A 309 2.90 15.02 -6.22
CA SER A 309 3.43 14.34 -7.40
C SER A 309 3.36 15.17 -8.67
N MET A 310 2.73 16.36 -8.63
CA MET A 310 2.66 17.25 -9.79
C MET A 310 3.94 18.06 -9.95
N GLU A 311 4.24 18.47 -11.19
CA GLU A 311 5.29 19.45 -11.47
C GLU A 311 5.00 20.80 -10.81
N LYS A 312 6.06 21.54 -10.49
CA LYS A 312 5.97 22.90 -9.92
C LYS A 312 5.41 23.90 -10.97
N PRO A 313 4.48 24.78 -10.56
CA PRO A 313 3.88 24.94 -9.23
C PRO A 313 2.73 23.96 -9.00
N GLU A 314 2.93 23.03 -8.07
CA GLU A 314 2.08 21.85 -7.83
C GLU A 314 0.58 22.20 -7.63
N PRO A 315 0.20 23.18 -6.77
CA PRO A 315 -1.21 23.47 -6.53
C PRO A 315 -1.94 24.05 -7.75
N ARG A 316 -1.21 24.79 -8.61
CA ARG A 316 -1.77 25.34 -9.85
C ARG A 316 -2.04 24.22 -10.85
N ASN A 317 -1.05 23.37 -11.07
CA ASN A 317 -1.15 22.27 -12.02
C ASN A 317 -2.21 21.25 -11.59
N ALA A 318 -2.28 20.90 -10.30
CA ALA A 318 -3.32 20.06 -9.74
C ALA A 318 -4.73 20.69 -9.89
N THR A 319 -4.89 21.99 -9.66
CA THR A 319 -6.17 22.70 -9.85
C THR A 319 -6.59 22.67 -11.31
N ILE A 320 -5.68 22.91 -12.26
CA ILE A 320 -5.96 22.84 -13.70
C ILE A 320 -6.39 21.44 -14.09
N THR A 321 -5.67 20.42 -13.65
CA THR A 321 -6.01 19.01 -13.90
C THR A 321 -7.40 18.66 -13.37
N LEU A 322 -7.75 19.11 -12.15
CA LEU A 322 -9.05 18.87 -11.54
C LEU A 322 -10.20 19.51 -12.34
N VAL A 323 -10.02 20.75 -12.82
CA VAL A 323 -11.04 21.45 -13.61
C VAL A 323 -11.23 20.79 -14.98
N ILE A 324 -10.12 20.45 -15.68
CA ILE A 324 -10.19 19.74 -16.97
C ILE A 324 -10.90 18.39 -16.80
N MET A 325 -10.53 17.63 -15.77
CA MET A 325 -11.19 16.36 -15.43
C MET A 325 -12.70 16.53 -15.27
N GLY A 326 -13.14 17.50 -14.44
CA GLY A 326 -14.55 17.75 -14.19
C GLY A 326 -15.33 18.16 -15.44
N ILE A 327 -14.75 19.01 -16.30
CA ILE A 327 -15.37 19.42 -17.57
C ILE A 327 -15.46 18.22 -18.52
N THR A 328 -14.40 17.43 -18.65
CA THR A 328 -14.37 16.26 -19.52
C THR A 328 -15.43 15.23 -19.09
N PHE A 329 -15.46 14.91 -17.78
CA PHE A 329 -16.49 14.02 -17.24
C PHE A 329 -17.91 14.54 -17.52
N ALA A 330 -18.19 15.81 -17.17
CA ALA A 330 -19.51 16.41 -17.33
C ALA A 330 -19.98 16.37 -18.80
N THR A 331 -19.09 16.67 -19.74
CA THR A 331 -19.40 16.66 -21.18
C THR A 331 -19.74 15.25 -21.66
N ILE A 332 -18.90 14.25 -21.32
CA ILE A 332 -19.13 12.87 -21.74
C ILE A 332 -20.39 12.31 -21.08
N PHE A 333 -20.51 12.49 -19.76
CA PHE A 333 -21.64 11.94 -18.99
C PHE A 333 -22.98 12.50 -19.43
N LEU A 334 -23.12 13.85 -19.56
CA LEU A 334 -24.34 14.47 -20.04
C LEU A 334 -24.65 14.10 -21.49
N GLY A 335 -23.61 14.09 -22.34
CA GLY A 335 -23.79 13.72 -23.76
C GLY A 335 -24.25 12.28 -23.94
N LEU A 336 -23.63 11.31 -23.29
CA LEU A 336 -24.05 9.90 -23.33
C LEU A 336 -25.45 9.71 -22.75
N THR A 337 -25.73 10.37 -21.62
CA THR A 337 -27.06 10.30 -20.98
C THR A 337 -28.16 10.82 -21.93
N PHE A 338 -27.93 11.96 -22.55
CA PHE A 338 -28.88 12.54 -23.47
C PHE A 338 -29.09 11.66 -24.70
N LEU A 339 -28.00 11.13 -25.29
CA LEU A 339 -28.11 10.20 -26.44
C LEU A 339 -28.82 8.91 -26.05
N ALA A 340 -28.47 8.29 -24.92
CA ALA A 340 -29.12 7.07 -24.45
C ALA A 340 -30.61 7.24 -24.23
N GLN A 341 -31.01 8.36 -23.61
CA GLN A 341 -32.42 8.69 -23.40
C GLN A 341 -33.17 8.96 -24.73
N THR A 342 -32.58 9.72 -25.66
CA THR A 342 -33.20 10.10 -26.91
C THR A 342 -33.33 8.91 -27.87
N ILE A 343 -32.33 8.04 -27.92
CA ILE A 343 -32.35 6.80 -28.70
C ILE A 343 -33.33 5.77 -28.09
N GLY A 344 -33.63 5.88 -26.79
CA GLY A 344 -34.46 4.92 -26.06
C GLY A 344 -33.71 3.63 -25.69
N THR A 345 -32.41 3.73 -25.44
CA THR A 345 -31.57 2.58 -25.06
C THR A 345 -32.01 2.00 -23.72
N ILE A 346 -32.15 0.69 -23.62
CA ILE A 346 -32.52 -0.03 -22.40
C ILE A 346 -31.24 -0.72 -21.84
N PRO A 347 -30.86 -0.55 -20.55
CA PRO A 347 -29.75 -1.25 -19.98
C PRO A 347 -29.89 -2.78 -20.01
N ASP A 348 -28.77 -3.49 -20.06
CA ASP A 348 -28.73 -4.94 -19.96
C ASP A 348 -28.86 -5.42 -18.52
N ARG A 349 -29.86 -6.23 -18.21
CA ARG A 349 -30.08 -6.81 -16.88
C ARG A 349 -29.03 -7.84 -16.50
N SER A 350 -28.43 -8.53 -17.47
CA SER A 350 -27.44 -9.58 -17.25
C SER A 350 -26.03 -9.06 -17.03
N GLU A 351 -25.80 -7.75 -17.17
CA GLU A 351 -24.47 -7.11 -17.07
C GLU A 351 -23.44 -7.64 -18.11
N VAL A 352 -23.86 -8.25 -19.19
CA VAL A 352 -22.98 -8.73 -20.26
C VAL A 352 -22.60 -7.61 -21.20
N GLU A 353 -23.56 -6.75 -21.59
CA GLU A 353 -23.33 -5.62 -22.51
C GLU A 353 -23.58 -4.28 -21.81
N THR A 354 -22.61 -3.35 -21.89
CA THR A 354 -22.69 -2.03 -21.27
C THR A 354 -23.62 -1.08 -22.06
N LEU A 355 -24.21 -0.11 -21.36
CA LEU A 355 -25.03 0.94 -22.00
C LEU A 355 -24.21 1.73 -23.03
N ASN A 356 -22.92 2.00 -22.75
CA ASN A 356 -22.03 2.65 -23.70
C ASN A 356 -21.88 1.85 -25.01
N SER A 357 -21.81 0.51 -24.91
CA SER A 357 -21.80 -0.39 -26.05
C SER A 357 -23.11 -0.27 -26.85
N LEU A 358 -24.26 -0.34 -26.18
CA LEU A 358 -25.60 -0.25 -26.82
C LEU A 358 -25.79 1.07 -27.56
N VAL A 359 -25.41 2.21 -26.93
CA VAL A 359 -25.48 3.52 -27.59
C VAL A 359 -24.55 3.58 -28.80
N THR A 360 -23.32 3.09 -28.67
CA THR A 360 -22.36 3.08 -29.78
C THR A 360 -22.85 2.20 -30.92
N ARG A 361 -23.37 1.01 -30.61
CA ARG A 361 -23.92 0.07 -31.60
C ARG A 361 -25.14 0.62 -32.30
N SER A 362 -26.01 1.36 -31.61
CA SER A 362 -27.14 2.06 -32.19
C SER A 362 -26.72 3.13 -33.23
N LEU A 363 -25.62 3.88 -32.92
CA LEU A 363 -25.17 4.98 -33.77
C LEU A 363 -24.36 4.52 -34.98
N VAL A 364 -23.43 3.60 -34.81
CA VAL A 364 -22.40 3.24 -35.82
C VAL A 364 -22.42 1.76 -36.21
N GLY A 365 -23.33 0.95 -35.64
CA GLY A 365 -23.36 -0.49 -35.85
C GLY A 365 -22.08 -1.19 -35.28
N ILE A 366 -21.90 -2.46 -35.64
CA ILE A 366 -20.66 -3.21 -35.35
C ILE A 366 -19.63 -2.84 -36.43
N SER A 367 -18.82 -1.83 -36.16
CA SER A 367 -17.84 -1.24 -37.07
C SER A 367 -16.46 -1.19 -36.41
N PRO A 368 -15.37 -0.93 -37.18
CA PRO A 368 -14.04 -0.70 -36.56
C PRO A 368 -14.04 0.40 -35.50
N PHE A 369 -14.86 1.43 -35.66
CA PHE A 369 -15.02 2.50 -34.66
C PHE A 369 -15.71 2.00 -33.39
N TYR A 370 -16.68 1.09 -33.48
CA TYR A 370 -17.30 0.43 -32.32
C TYR A 370 -16.23 -0.29 -31.48
N TYR A 371 -15.36 -1.09 -32.12
CA TYR A 371 -14.27 -1.78 -31.40
C TYR A 371 -13.25 -0.80 -30.80
N LEU A 372 -12.98 0.33 -31.45
CA LEU A 372 -12.12 1.38 -30.89
C LEU A 372 -12.74 1.97 -29.62
N VAL A 373 -14.02 2.31 -29.62
CA VAL A 373 -14.73 2.84 -28.46
C VAL A 373 -14.74 1.81 -27.32
N GLN A 374 -15.12 0.56 -27.60
CA GLN A 374 -15.19 -0.47 -26.56
C GLN A 374 -13.79 -0.83 -26.01
N GLY A 375 -12.81 -1.00 -26.87
CA GLY A 375 -11.42 -1.30 -26.46
C GLY A 375 -10.81 -0.16 -25.63
N SER A 376 -10.99 1.10 -26.05
CA SER A 376 -10.51 2.25 -25.28
C SER A 376 -11.24 2.39 -23.94
N THR A 377 -12.55 2.12 -23.89
CA THR A 377 -13.35 2.10 -22.66
C THR A 377 -12.82 1.02 -21.68
N ALA A 378 -12.62 -0.21 -22.17
CA ALA A 378 -12.12 -1.31 -21.37
C ALA A 378 -10.73 -1.03 -20.78
N ILE A 379 -9.83 -0.52 -21.62
CA ILE A 379 -8.47 -0.18 -21.18
C ILE A 379 -8.52 0.98 -20.18
N LEU A 380 -9.29 2.05 -20.43
CA LEU A 380 -9.41 3.17 -19.51
C LEU A 380 -9.97 2.72 -18.16
N LEU A 381 -11.01 1.89 -18.13
CA LEU A 381 -11.59 1.35 -16.89
C LEU A 381 -10.58 0.50 -16.11
N ALA A 382 -9.83 -0.37 -16.81
CA ALA A 382 -8.75 -1.11 -16.18
C ALA A 382 -7.66 -0.18 -15.61
N LEU A 383 -7.34 0.91 -16.32
CA LEU A 383 -6.36 1.91 -15.88
C LEU A 383 -6.91 2.84 -14.77
N ALA A 384 -8.22 3.06 -14.70
CA ALA A 384 -8.85 3.85 -13.64
C ALA A 384 -8.59 3.24 -12.25
N ALA A 385 -8.49 1.91 -12.16
CA ALA A 385 -8.06 1.23 -10.95
C ALA A 385 -6.69 1.72 -10.43
N ASN A 386 -5.84 2.29 -11.30
CA ASN A 386 -4.53 2.82 -10.94
C ASN A 386 -4.60 4.02 -9.97
N THR A 387 -5.70 4.78 -9.97
CA THR A 387 -5.88 5.87 -8.99
C THR A 387 -5.87 5.35 -7.56
N GLY A 388 -6.46 4.17 -7.31
CA GLY A 388 -6.36 3.46 -6.05
C GLY A 388 -4.91 3.12 -5.69
N PHE A 389 -4.11 2.64 -6.64
CA PHE A 389 -2.70 2.31 -6.44
C PHE A 389 -1.80 3.50 -6.18
N THR A 390 -2.21 4.71 -6.56
CA THR A 390 -1.50 5.95 -6.20
C THR A 390 -2.02 6.56 -4.91
N GLY A 391 -3.33 6.51 -4.65
CA GLY A 391 -4.00 7.14 -3.52
C GLY A 391 -3.86 6.37 -2.21
N PHE A 392 -4.21 5.08 -2.20
CA PHE A 392 -4.16 4.24 -1.00
C PHE A 392 -2.77 4.18 -0.34
N PRO A 393 -1.69 3.86 -1.08
CA PRO A 393 -0.37 3.77 -0.45
C PRO A 393 0.11 5.11 0.12
N ARG A 394 -0.27 6.22 -0.52
CA ARG A 394 0.06 7.56 -0.05
C ARG A 394 -0.69 7.93 1.22
N LEU A 395 -2.00 7.70 1.28
CA LEU A 395 -2.80 7.90 2.48
C LEU A 395 -2.30 7.00 3.62
N ALA A 396 -2.04 5.72 3.34
CA ALA A 396 -1.49 4.77 4.29
C ALA A 396 -0.12 5.22 4.84
N SER A 397 0.73 5.82 3.99
CA SER A 397 2.02 6.39 4.41
C SER A 397 1.84 7.59 5.35
N VAL A 398 0.90 8.49 5.06
CA VAL A 398 0.58 9.62 5.96
C VAL A 398 0.10 9.11 7.32
N LEU A 399 -0.85 8.16 7.33
CA LEU A 399 -1.34 7.52 8.57
C LEU A 399 -0.24 6.80 9.35
N ALA A 400 0.73 6.17 8.67
CA ALA A 400 1.86 5.51 9.30
C ALA A 400 2.85 6.51 9.91
N ASN A 401 3.07 7.66 9.26
CA ASN A 401 3.87 8.77 9.83
C ASN A 401 3.19 9.37 11.07
N ASP A 402 1.86 9.47 11.06
CA ASP A 402 1.05 9.89 12.21
C ASP A 402 0.86 8.76 13.25
N ARG A 403 1.48 7.58 13.04
CA ARG A 403 1.44 6.40 13.92
C ARG A 403 0.07 5.73 14.05
N PHE A 404 -0.82 5.93 13.10
CA PHE A 404 -2.10 5.21 13.03
C PHE A 404 -2.03 3.92 12.21
N MET A 405 -0.98 3.72 11.40
CA MET A 405 -0.73 2.48 10.66
C MET A 405 0.68 1.92 10.96
N PRO A 406 0.93 0.63 10.68
CA PRO A 406 2.26 0.04 10.80
C PRO A 406 3.32 0.82 10.01
N ARG A 407 4.52 1.00 10.60
CA ARG A 407 5.62 1.79 10.00
C ARG A 407 6.03 1.32 8.60
N GLN A 408 5.80 0.04 8.28
CA GLN A 408 6.09 -0.52 6.96
C GLN A 408 5.38 0.22 5.83
N PHE A 409 4.21 0.81 6.09
CA PHE A 409 3.48 1.60 5.11
C PHE A 409 4.10 2.98 4.84
N ALA A 410 4.96 3.49 5.74
CA ALA A 410 5.66 4.75 5.56
C ALA A 410 6.92 4.60 4.68
N TYR A 411 7.48 3.40 4.59
CA TYR A 411 8.74 3.19 3.87
C TYR A 411 8.51 3.08 2.37
N ARG A 412 9.31 3.84 1.62
CA ARG A 412 9.41 3.68 0.17
C ARG A 412 10.44 2.60 -0.14
N GLY A 413 10.09 1.69 -1.01
CA GLY A 413 11.02 0.69 -1.52
C GLY A 413 12.10 1.30 -2.43
N GLU A 414 12.97 0.46 -2.98
CA GLU A 414 14.11 0.85 -3.83
C GLU A 414 13.72 1.58 -5.13
N ARG A 415 12.46 1.51 -5.54
CA ARG A 415 11.88 2.23 -6.69
C ARG A 415 11.07 3.46 -6.27
N LEU A 416 11.30 3.97 -5.06
CA LEU A 416 10.58 5.10 -4.46
C LEU A 416 9.05 4.90 -4.34
N ALA A 417 8.58 3.65 -4.49
CA ALA A 417 7.19 3.25 -4.36
C ALA A 417 6.88 2.74 -2.94
N PHE A 418 5.67 2.98 -2.45
CA PHE A 418 5.18 2.45 -1.17
C PHE A 418 4.74 0.99 -1.30
N SER A 419 5.70 0.08 -1.41
CA SER A 419 5.48 -1.32 -1.81
C SER A 419 4.47 -2.05 -0.94
N PHE A 420 4.51 -1.87 0.39
CA PHE A 420 3.53 -2.50 1.31
C PHE A 420 2.10 -2.04 1.04
N GLY A 421 1.90 -0.74 0.79
CA GLY A 421 0.58 -0.19 0.46
C GLY A 421 0.04 -0.71 -0.86
N ILE A 422 0.90 -0.81 -1.89
CA ILE A 422 0.53 -1.33 -3.21
C ILE A 422 0.09 -2.79 -3.13
N VAL A 423 0.87 -3.65 -2.44
CA VAL A 423 0.55 -5.07 -2.29
C VAL A 423 -0.70 -5.26 -1.44
N ALA A 424 -0.83 -4.54 -0.32
CA ALA A 424 -2.01 -4.63 0.54
C ALA A 424 -3.30 -4.26 -0.21
N LEU A 425 -3.26 -3.17 -0.99
CA LEU A 425 -4.39 -2.76 -1.83
C LEU A 425 -4.76 -3.84 -2.85
N ALA A 426 -3.77 -4.37 -3.59
CA ALA A 426 -4.02 -5.41 -4.59
C ALA A 426 -4.68 -6.65 -3.99
N VAL A 427 -4.18 -7.12 -2.84
CA VAL A 427 -4.73 -8.30 -2.16
C VAL A 427 -6.15 -8.03 -1.68
N VAL A 428 -6.39 -6.91 -0.99
CA VAL A 428 -7.72 -6.61 -0.43
C VAL A 428 -8.73 -6.36 -1.56
N SER A 429 -8.36 -5.61 -2.59
CA SER A 429 -9.26 -5.36 -3.75
C SER A 429 -9.56 -6.64 -4.53
N GLY A 430 -8.56 -7.52 -4.70
CA GLY A 430 -8.77 -8.81 -5.33
C GLY A 430 -9.72 -9.72 -4.53
N LEU A 431 -9.62 -9.72 -3.21
CA LEU A 431 -10.54 -10.45 -2.33
C LEU A 431 -11.98 -9.89 -2.43
N VAL A 432 -12.14 -8.57 -2.45
CA VAL A 432 -13.44 -7.91 -2.59
C VAL A 432 -14.07 -8.21 -3.95
N LEU A 433 -13.28 -8.12 -5.04
CA LEU A 433 -13.72 -8.49 -6.38
C LEU A 433 -14.21 -9.94 -6.45
N ALA A 434 -13.45 -10.88 -5.88
CA ALA A 434 -13.82 -12.29 -5.84
C ALA A 434 -15.06 -12.56 -4.98
N ALA A 435 -15.17 -11.91 -3.80
CA ALA A 435 -16.29 -12.06 -2.89
C ALA A 435 -17.61 -11.58 -3.50
N ARG A 436 -17.57 -10.56 -4.38
CA ARG A 436 -18.73 -10.01 -5.10
C ARG A 436 -18.85 -10.56 -6.54
N ARG A 437 -18.13 -11.61 -6.86
CA ARG A 437 -18.15 -12.29 -8.18
C ARG A 437 -17.95 -11.34 -9.36
N GLY A 438 -17.33 -10.19 -9.15
CA GLY A 438 -17.08 -9.18 -10.16
C GLY A 438 -18.32 -8.38 -10.63
N SER A 439 -19.44 -8.41 -9.90
CA SER A 439 -20.63 -7.59 -10.23
C SER A 439 -20.38 -6.12 -9.87
N VAL A 440 -20.45 -5.26 -10.86
CA VAL A 440 -20.31 -3.79 -10.71
C VAL A 440 -21.45 -3.25 -9.85
N THR A 441 -22.68 -3.67 -10.14
CA THR A 441 -23.90 -3.21 -9.44
C THR A 441 -23.87 -3.56 -7.94
N GLU A 442 -23.30 -4.70 -7.57
CA GLU A 442 -23.16 -5.08 -6.15
C GLU A 442 -22.05 -4.31 -5.40
N LEU A 443 -21.05 -3.80 -6.11
CA LEU A 443 -19.93 -3.06 -5.51
C LEU A 443 -20.23 -1.57 -5.29
N ILE A 444 -21.01 -0.95 -6.17
CA ILE A 444 -21.30 0.50 -6.17
C ILE A 444 -21.92 1.02 -4.87
N PRO A 445 -22.84 0.34 -4.16
CA PRO A 445 -23.40 0.85 -2.91
C PRO A 445 -22.35 1.16 -1.84
N PHE A 446 -21.29 0.36 -1.78
CA PHE A 446 -20.22 0.53 -0.80
C PHE A 446 -19.30 1.71 -1.15
N TYR A 447 -19.02 1.86 -2.43
CA TYR A 447 -18.12 2.87 -2.98
C TYR A 447 -18.63 4.29 -2.71
N THR A 448 -19.87 4.57 -3.04
CA THR A 448 -20.46 5.91 -2.97
C THR A 448 -20.51 6.47 -1.53
N ILE A 449 -20.78 5.63 -0.52
CA ILE A 449 -20.86 6.07 0.88
C ILE A 449 -19.50 6.57 1.40
N GLY A 450 -18.40 5.85 1.10
CA GLY A 450 -17.05 6.23 1.53
C GLY A 450 -16.68 7.63 1.04
N VAL A 451 -16.88 7.87 -0.25
CA VAL A 451 -16.56 9.15 -0.89
C VAL A 451 -17.36 10.31 -0.31
N PHE A 452 -18.70 10.17 -0.21
CA PHE A 452 -19.52 11.27 0.32
C PHE A 452 -19.29 11.55 1.79
N LEU A 453 -18.95 10.54 2.59
CA LEU A 453 -18.55 10.72 3.97
C LEU A 453 -17.25 11.54 4.07
N ALA A 454 -16.25 11.20 3.27
CA ALA A 454 -14.97 11.92 3.22
C ALA A 454 -15.17 13.38 2.74
N PHE A 455 -15.97 13.61 1.69
CA PHE A 455 -16.26 14.95 1.20
C PHE A 455 -17.00 15.79 2.22
N THR A 456 -18.04 15.26 2.86
CA THR A 456 -18.82 15.98 3.88
C THR A 456 -17.92 16.43 5.05
N LEU A 457 -17.06 15.55 5.53
CA LEU A 457 -16.13 15.85 6.61
C LEU A 457 -15.06 16.87 6.19
N SER A 458 -14.47 16.71 5.01
CA SER A 458 -13.46 17.63 4.48
C SER A 458 -14.02 19.03 4.26
N GLN A 459 -15.19 19.15 3.63
CA GLN A 459 -15.86 20.42 3.41
C GLN A 459 -16.27 21.09 4.72
N SER A 460 -16.78 20.33 5.69
CA SER A 460 -17.06 20.83 7.05
C SER A 460 -15.79 21.35 7.73
N GLY A 461 -14.67 20.66 7.57
CA GLY A 461 -13.36 21.08 8.04
C GLY A 461 -12.92 22.41 7.43
N LEU A 462 -13.09 22.57 6.09
CA LEU A 462 -12.77 23.84 5.41
C LEU A 462 -13.66 25.00 5.86
N VAL A 463 -14.95 24.77 6.11
CA VAL A 463 -15.82 25.81 6.68
C VAL A 463 -15.23 26.33 8.00
N ARG A 464 -14.83 25.42 8.90
CA ARG A 464 -14.21 25.79 10.17
C ARG A 464 -12.88 26.51 9.98
N ARG A 465 -12.05 26.06 9.03
CA ARG A 465 -10.78 26.68 8.67
C ARG A 465 -10.97 28.15 8.23
N TRP A 466 -11.85 28.39 7.26
CA TRP A 466 -12.07 29.73 6.73
C TRP A 466 -12.66 30.68 7.77
N ARG A 467 -13.57 30.21 8.62
CA ARG A 467 -14.09 30.97 9.76
C ARG A 467 -13.02 31.35 10.79
N ARG A 468 -12.03 30.47 10.99
CA ARG A 468 -10.92 30.70 11.92
C ARG A 468 -9.89 31.68 11.36
N LEU A 469 -9.49 31.51 10.10
CA LEU A 469 -8.43 32.28 9.48
C LEU A 469 -8.88 33.70 9.03
N ARG A 470 -10.14 33.84 8.64
CA ARG A 470 -10.75 35.10 8.18
C ARG A 470 -9.96 35.87 7.11
N VAL A 471 -9.24 35.15 6.22
CA VAL A 471 -8.50 35.72 5.09
C VAL A 471 -9.47 36.39 4.10
N HIS A 472 -8.96 37.30 3.24
CA HIS A 472 -9.79 37.97 2.24
C HIS A 472 -10.67 37.00 1.43
N GLY A 473 -11.98 37.28 1.33
CA GLY A 473 -12.95 36.42 0.67
C GLY A 473 -13.34 35.14 1.44
N TRP A 474 -13.05 35.05 2.73
CA TRP A 474 -13.36 33.87 3.55
C TRP A 474 -14.85 33.49 3.55
N GLN A 475 -15.73 34.46 3.52
CA GLN A 475 -17.20 34.25 3.53
C GLN A 475 -17.65 33.45 2.31
N TRP A 476 -17.21 33.84 1.11
CA TRP A 476 -17.48 33.12 -0.12
C TRP A 476 -16.91 31.69 -0.06
N ARG A 477 -15.65 31.53 0.36
CA ARG A 477 -14.99 30.24 0.50
C ARG A 477 -15.70 29.33 1.51
N ALA A 478 -16.08 29.90 2.66
CA ALA A 478 -16.85 29.17 3.67
C ALA A 478 -18.25 28.81 3.16
N GLY A 479 -18.90 29.72 2.42
CA GLY A 479 -20.22 29.52 1.83
C GLY A 479 -20.25 28.36 0.83
N VAL A 480 -19.28 28.31 -0.11
CA VAL A 480 -19.14 27.21 -1.08
C VAL A 480 -18.94 25.88 -0.36
N ASN A 481 -18.06 25.82 0.64
CA ASN A 481 -17.83 24.58 1.38
C ASN A 481 -19.02 24.20 2.29
N ALA A 482 -19.75 25.17 2.84
CA ALA A 482 -20.96 24.89 3.62
C ALA A 482 -22.06 24.29 2.73
N LEU A 483 -22.29 24.88 1.53
CA LEU A 483 -23.19 24.33 0.54
C LEU A 483 -22.77 22.91 0.15
N GLY A 484 -21.48 22.72 -0.12
CA GLY A 484 -20.92 21.41 -0.45
C GLY A 484 -21.15 20.39 0.66
N ALA A 485 -20.85 20.74 1.92
CA ALA A 485 -21.04 19.83 3.06
C ALA A 485 -22.52 19.43 3.25
N VAL A 486 -23.45 20.37 3.04
CA VAL A 486 -24.88 20.09 3.10
C VAL A 486 -25.29 19.16 1.96
N VAL A 487 -24.90 19.48 0.73
CA VAL A 487 -25.29 18.70 -0.46
C VAL A 487 -24.70 17.29 -0.38
N THR A 488 -23.39 17.15 -0.10
CA THR A 488 -22.76 15.84 0.02
C THR A 488 -23.27 15.04 1.23
N GLY A 489 -23.62 15.73 2.33
CA GLY A 489 -24.25 15.10 3.49
C GLY A 489 -25.67 14.61 3.21
N VAL A 490 -26.47 15.37 2.45
CA VAL A 490 -27.79 14.92 2.00
C VAL A 490 -27.65 13.68 1.09
N VAL A 491 -26.73 13.75 0.12
CA VAL A 491 -26.48 12.58 -0.77
C VAL A 491 -26.04 11.37 0.03
N LEU A 492 -25.15 11.53 1.02
CA LEU A 492 -24.71 10.46 1.91
C LEU A 492 -25.89 9.78 2.61
N VAL A 493 -26.81 10.58 3.18
CA VAL A 493 -28.01 10.05 3.86
C VAL A 493 -28.92 9.35 2.85
N VAL A 494 -29.13 9.93 1.67
CA VAL A 494 -29.96 9.35 0.61
C VAL A 494 -29.39 7.98 0.18
N VAL A 495 -28.07 7.91 -0.10
CA VAL A 495 -27.42 6.66 -0.50
C VAL A 495 -27.53 5.60 0.60
N LEU A 496 -27.29 6.00 1.86
CA LEU A 496 -27.36 5.10 3.00
C LEU A 496 -28.77 4.50 3.16
N VAL A 497 -29.81 5.33 3.10
CA VAL A 497 -31.19 4.88 3.23
C VAL A 497 -31.64 4.06 2.02
N ALA A 498 -31.35 4.55 0.82
CA ALA A 498 -31.81 3.93 -0.42
C ALA A 498 -31.17 2.55 -0.68
N LYS A 499 -29.88 2.41 -0.31
CA LYS A 499 -29.10 1.19 -0.56
C LYS A 499 -28.82 0.36 0.71
N PHE A 500 -29.49 0.66 1.82
CA PHE A 500 -29.29 -0.05 3.08
C PHE A 500 -29.45 -1.56 2.95
N LYS A 501 -30.53 -2.00 2.28
CA LYS A 501 -30.83 -3.43 2.03
C LYS A 501 -29.85 -4.08 1.03
N GLU A 502 -29.17 -3.29 0.19
CA GLU A 502 -28.18 -3.76 -0.78
C GLU A 502 -26.78 -3.92 -0.16
N GLY A 503 -26.66 -3.70 1.15
CA GLY A 503 -25.41 -3.91 1.90
C GLY A 503 -24.73 -2.62 2.37
N ALA A 504 -25.27 -1.44 2.09
CA ALA A 504 -24.71 -0.15 2.53
C ALA A 504 -24.45 -0.08 4.05
N TRP A 505 -25.19 -0.84 4.87
CA TRP A 505 -24.97 -0.97 6.32
C TRP A 505 -23.57 -1.53 6.67
N LEU A 506 -22.94 -2.31 5.78
CA LEU A 506 -21.60 -2.85 6.03
C LEU A 506 -20.56 -1.74 6.22
N ILE A 507 -20.72 -0.61 5.54
CA ILE A 507 -19.81 0.55 5.69
C ILE A 507 -19.97 1.17 7.09
N LEU A 508 -21.20 1.18 7.64
CA LEU A 508 -21.42 1.66 9.01
C LEU A 508 -20.72 0.80 10.07
N VAL A 509 -20.41 -0.45 9.74
CA VAL A 509 -19.65 -1.36 10.61
C VAL A 509 -18.16 -1.28 10.27
N ALA A 510 -17.80 -1.26 8.99
CA ALA A 510 -16.41 -1.29 8.54
C ALA A 510 -15.63 -0.04 8.96
N VAL A 511 -16.24 1.15 8.82
CA VAL A 511 -15.58 2.42 9.20
C VAL A 511 -15.23 2.45 10.68
N PRO A 512 -16.16 2.21 11.64
CA PRO A 512 -15.81 2.14 13.06
C PRO A 512 -14.77 1.07 13.38
N LEU A 513 -14.84 -0.09 12.73
CA LEU A 513 -13.86 -1.17 12.93
C LEU A 513 -12.45 -0.75 12.51
N ILE A 514 -12.32 -0.13 11.33
CA ILE A 514 -11.04 0.40 10.86
C ILE A 514 -10.54 1.50 11.79
N VAL A 515 -11.40 2.44 12.19
CA VAL A 515 -11.03 3.50 13.15
C VAL A 515 -10.55 2.91 14.47
N ALA A 516 -11.23 1.89 15.01
CA ALA A 516 -10.82 1.20 16.23
C ALA A 516 -9.44 0.54 16.05
N LEU A 517 -9.19 -0.09 14.91
CA LEU A 517 -7.88 -0.68 14.58
C LEU A 517 -6.78 0.40 14.51
N LEU A 518 -7.02 1.52 13.83
CA LEU A 518 -6.08 2.63 13.73
C LEU A 518 -5.75 3.22 15.11
N LEU A 519 -6.77 3.39 15.98
CA LEU A 519 -6.58 3.87 17.35
C LEU A 519 -5.81 2.86 18.21
N ALA A 520 -6.06 1.56 18.05
CA ALA A 520 -5.34 0.50 18.76
C ALA A 520 -3.85 0.51 18.39
N ILE A 521 -3.53 0.64 17.08
CA ILE A 521 -2.15 0.78 16.59
C ILE A 521 -1.49 2.03 17.19
N HIS A 522 -2.19 3.17 17.17
CA HIS A 522 -1.68 4.43 17.72
C HIS A 522 -1.39 4.32 19.22
N ARG A 523 -2.31 3.71 19.98
CA ARG A 523 -2.11 3.46 21.42
C ARG A 523 -0.89 2.59 21.69
N HIS A 524 -0.69 1.53 20.90
CA HIS A 524 0.49 0.67 21.01
C HIS A 524 1.79 1.45 20.76
N TYR A 525 1.86 2.25 19.68
CA TYR A 525 3.04 3.05 19.40
C TYR A 525 3.32 4.14 20.45
N ARG A 526 2.30 4.75 21.04
CA ARG A 526 2.45 5.67 22.15
C ARG A 526 3.06 4.95 23.37
N GLN A 527 2.49 3.83 23.77
CA GLN A 527 3.00 3.05 24.89
C GLN A 527 4.47 2.64 24.69
N MET A 528 4.82 2.20 23.46
CA MET A 528 6.22 1.90 23.14
C MET A 528 7.12 3.15 23.23
N GLN A 529 6.66 4.28 22.75
CA GLN A 529 7.44 5.51 22.79
C GLN A 529 7.66 5.96 24.23
N ASP A 530 6.61 5.95 25.04
CA ASP A 530 6.71 6.34 26.46
C ASP A 530 7.67 5.41 27.22
N ALA A 531 7.68 4.11 26.87
CA ALA A 531 8.60 3.12 27.44
C ALA A 531 10.05 3.23 26.94
N LEU A 532 10.31 3.87 25.78
CA LEU A 532 11.64 3.99 25.17
C LEU A 532 12.25 5.38 25.31
N VAL A 533 11.53 6.35 25.89
CA VAL A 533 12.09 7.70 26.13
C VAL A 533 13.08 7.64 27.28
N ILE A 534 14.30 8.05 27.00
CA ILE A 534 15.33 8.29 28.02
C ILE A 534 15.04 9.67 28.63
N GLU A 535 14.53 9.69 29.87
CA GLU A 535 14.20 10.95 30.56
C GLU A 535 15.43 11.75 30.95
N ARG A 536 16.54 11.07 31.29
CA ARG A 536 17.82 11.69 31.59
C ARG A 536 18.96 10.84 31.03
N LEU A 537 19.77 11.43 30.16
CA LEU A 537 20.92 10.76 29.53
C LEU A 537 21.94 10.22 30.54
N ASP A 538 22.00 10.80 31.73
CA ASP A 538 22.94 10.42 32.77
C ASP A 538 22.45 9.26 33.67
N ASP A 539 21.14 8.96 33.70
CA ASP A 539 20.56 7.96 34.61
C ASP A 539 20.61 6.51 34.05
N GLU A 540 20.86 6.32 32.77
CA GLU A 540 20.76 5.00 32.10
C GLU A 540 22.14 4.37 31.77
N VAL A 541 23.24 5.07 31.98
CA VAL A 541 24.56 4.49 31.83
C VAL A 541 25.04 3.97 33.22
N ALA A 542 24.30 2.99 33.76
CA ALA A 542 24.80 2.21 34.87
C ALA A 542 26.10 1.51 34.43
N GLU A 543 27.12 1.51 35.31
CA GLU A 543 28.37 0.75 35.04
C GLU A 543 28.02 -0.68 34.62
N PRO A 544 28.42 -1.12 33.42
CA PRO A 544 28.02 -2.41 32.91
C PRO A 544 28.63 -3.52 33.75
N LYS A 545 27.82 -4.23 34.53
CA LYS A 545 28.27 -5.45 35.21
C LYS A 545 28.42 -6.56 34.19
N PRO A 546 29.53 -7.32 34.19
CA PRO A 546 29.70 -8.45 33.28
C PRO A 546 28.50 -9.42 33.38
N PRO A 547 27.86 -9.80 32.26
CA PRO A 547 26.69 -10.69 32.27
C PRO A 547 27.06 -12.11 32.75
N ILE A 548 26.09 -12.86 33.25
CA ILE A 548 26.23 -14.30 33.41
C ILE A 548 26.06 -14.93 32.03
N VAL A 549 27.09 -15.65 31.57
CA VAL A 549 27.04 -16.27 30.24
C VAL A 549 26.76 -17.77 30.36
N ILE A 550 25.70 -18.21 29.71
CA ILE A 550 25.29 -19.61 29.65
C ILE A 550 25.53 -20.12 28.22
N VAL A 551 26.28 -21.20 28.09
CA VAL A 551 26.53 -21.85 26.80
C VAL A 551 25.88 -23.23 26.81
N PRO A 552 24.74 -23.40 26.13
CA PRO A 552 24.14 -24.72 25.94
C PRO A 552 25.03 -25.57 25.04
N VAL A 553 25.44 -26.73 25.48
CA VAL A 553 26.35 -27.63 24.76
C VAL A 553 25.63 -28.99 24.56
N GLY A 554 25.25 -29.28 23.34
CA GLY A 554 24.65 -30.58 22.97
C GLY A 554 25.72 -31.66 22.72
N ARG A 555 26.81 -31.27 22.07
CA ARG A 555 27.99 -32.11 21.79
C ARG A 555 29.26 -31.32 21.98
N LEU A 556 30.32 -31.99 22.37
CA LEU A 556 31.64 -31.37 22.46
C LEU A 556 32.32 -31.41 21.09
N ASP A 557 32.14 -30.37 20.32
CA ASP A 557 32.63 -30.21 18.94
C ASP A 557 33.31 -28.83 18.77
N ARG A 558 33.80 -28.56 17.56
CA ARG A 558 34.46 -27.27 17.25
C ARG A 558 33.51 -26.07 17.35
N ALA A 559 32.24 -26.26 17.09
CA ALA A 559 31.24 -25.19 17.21
C ALA A 559 31.04 -24.81 18.69
N ALA A 560 30.89 -25.81 19.57
CA ALA A 560 30.80 -25.61 21.00
C ALA A 560 32.08 -24.96 21.57
N ALA A 561 33.26 -25.45 21.16
CA ALA A 561 34.56 -24.86 21.59
C ALA A 561 34.67 -23.38 21.18
N ARG A 562 34.26 -23.01 19.97
CA ARG A 562 34.24 -21.62 19.48
C ARG A 562 33.25 -20.77 20.25
N ALA A 563 32.06 -21.27 20.54
CA ALA A 563 31.07 -20.56 21.35
C ALA A 563 31.54 -20.31 22.76
N ILE A 564 32.22 -21.29 23.40
CA ILE A 564 32.82 -21.14 24.74
C ILE A 564 33.97 -20.13 24.71
N ALA A 565 34.82 -20.17 23.69
CA ALA A 565 35.92 -19.20 23.55
C ALA A 565 35.38 -17.77 23.46
N PHE A 566 34.34 -17.57 22.63
CA PHE A 566 33.64 -16.28 22.53
C PHE A 566 32.99 -15.89 23.85
N ALA A 567 32.29 -16.79 24.53
CA ALA A 567 31.65 -16.54 25.82
C ALA A 567 32.66 -16.02 26.85
N ARG A 568 33.86 -16.61 26.89
CA ARG A 568 34.96 -16.19 27.79
C ARG A 568 35.55 -14.81 27.47
N SER A 569 35.41 -14.35 26.22
CA SER A 569 35.87 -12.99 25.87
C SER A 569 34.88 -11.91 26.33
N ILE A 570 33.63 -12.27 26.64
CA ILE A 570 32.60 -11.31 27.07
C ILE A 570 32.52 -11.21 28.61
N SER A 571 32.69 -12.33 29.31
CA SER A 571 32.52 -12.36 30.76
C SER A 571 33.40 -13.41 31.43
N PRO A 572 33.87 -13.15 32.66
CA PRO A 572 34.49 -14.19 33.47
C PRO A 572 33.49 -15.19 34.06
N ALA A 573 32.21 -14.83 34.14
CA ALA A 573 31.14 -15.65 34.71
C ALA A 573 30.47 -16.52 33.62
N VAL A 574 31.22 -17.49 33.06
CA VAL A 574 30.73 -18.39 32.01
C VAL A 574 30.41 -19.75 32.59
N LYS A 575 29.26 -20.30 32.23
CA LYS A 575 28.83 -21.68 32.52
C LYS A 575 28.42 -22.43 31.27
N ALA A 576 28.90 -23.62 31.07
CA ALA A 576 28.40 -24.56 30.09
C ALA A 576 27.25 -25.37 30.69
N VAL A 577 26.21 -25.61 29.90
CA VAL A 577 25.03 -26.39 30.34
C VAL A 577 24.77 -27.50 29.35
N HIS A 578 24.75 -28.73 29.81
CA HIS A 578 24.38 -29.89 29.02
C HIS A 578 23.06 -30.48 29.51
N VAL A 579 22.16 -30.86 28.58
CA VAL A 579 20.93 -31.57 28.93
C VAL A 579 21.05 -33.01 28.47
N ALA A 580 21.14 -33.93 29.43
CA ALA A 580 21.27 -35.36 29.25
C ALA A 580 19.88 -36.02 29.32
N THR A 581 19.69 -37.12 28.59
CA THR A 581 18.43 -37.88 28.59
C THR A 581 18.43 -39.05 29.59
N SER A 582 19.59 -39.42 30.13
CA SER A 582 19.77 -40.45 31.15
C SER A 582 21.03 -40.15 31.97
N GLU A 583 21.13 -40.78 33.15
CA GLU A 583 22.26 -40.66 34.02
C GLU A 583 23.55 -41.18 33.35
N GLU A 584 23.46 -42.26 32.58
CA GLU A 584 24.58 -42.81 31.81
C GLU A 584 25.11 -41.82 30.80
N SER A 585 24.21 -41.15 30.00
CA SER A 585 24.59 -40.11 29.06
C SER A 585 25.21 -38.88 29.76
N ALA A 586 24.73 -38.54 30.96
CA ALA A 586 25.27 -37.44 31.75
C ALA A 586 26.73 -37.74 32.23
N ASN A 587 26.97 -38.98 32.67
CA ASN A 587 28.29 -39.40 33.12
C ASN A 587 29.29 -39.48 31.98
N GLU A 588 28.88 -40.01 30.81
CA GLU A 588 29.71 -40.09 29.61
C GLU A 588 30.10 -38.65 29.14
N PHE A 589 29.16 -37.73 29.15
CA PHE A 589 29.44 -36.36 28.76
C PHE A 589 30.37 -35.65 29.76
N ARG A 590 30.22 -35.90 31.07
CA ARG A 590 31.07 -35.35 32.14
C ARG A 590 32.52 -35.83 31.97
N GLU A 591 32.72 -37.11 31.74
CA GLU A 591 34.07 -37.66 31.51
C GLU A 591 34.76 -37.08 30.27
N ARG A 592 34.00 -36.86 29.18
CA ARG A 592 34.53 -36.20 27.98
C ARG A 592 34.88 -34.74 28.25
N TRP A 593 34.06 -34.06 29.04
CA TRP A 593 34.27 -32.64 29.42
C TRP A 593 35.55 -32.49 30.27
N GLU A 594 35.76 -33.33 31.25
CA GLU A 594 36.96 -33.32 32.11
C GLU A 594 38.22 -33.58 31.30
N ARG A 595 38.18 -34.49 30.35
CA ARG A 595 39.32 -34.76 29.44
C ARG A 595 39.63 -33.57 28.53
N TRP A 596 38.62 -32.80 28.12
CA TRP A 596 38.82 -31.66 27.24
C TRP A 596 39.49 -30.46 27.92
N LYS A 597 39.52 -30.41 29.23
CA LYS A 597 40.15 -29.30 30.03
C LYS A 597 39.63 -27.89 29.66
N GLY A 598 38.37 -27.77 29.32
CA GLY A 598 37.72 -26.57 28.76
C GLY A 598 37.69 -25.33 29.65
N LYS A 599 38.20 -25.40 30.87
CA LYS A 599 38.35 -24.28 31.85
C LYS A 599 37.04 -23.52 32.16
N VAL A 600 35.89 -24.08 31.89
CA VAL A 600 34.56 -23.50 32.14
C VAL A 600 33.76 -24.50 32.98
N PRO A 601 33.08 -24.06 34.06
CA PRO A 601 32.19 -24.91 34.84
C PRO A 601 31.10 -25.52 33.96
N LEU A 602 30.80 -26.80 34.19
CA LEU A 602 29.74 -27.54 33.51
C LEU A 602 28.61 -27.88 34.47
N ASP A 603 27.40 -27.46 34.18
CA ASP A 603 26.21 -27.93 34.84
C ASP A 603 25.45 -28.93 33.90
N ILE A 604 25.04 -30.09 34.42
CA ILE A 604 24.33 -31.11 33.68
C ILE A 604 22.88 -31.19 34.20
N ILE A 605 21.94 -31.09 33.33
CA ILE A 605 20.50 -31.23 33.61
C ILE A 605 20.06 -32.57 33.07
N GLU A 606 19.54 -33.43 33.92
CA GLU A 606 18.91 -34.68 33.46
C GLU A 606 17.47 -34.45 33.08
N SER A 607 17.09 -34.87 31.87
CA SER A 607 15.73 -34.78 31.32
C SER A 607 15.26 -36.15 30.81
N PRO A 608 14.69 -37.01 31.66
CA PRO A 608 14.22 -38.34 31.30
C PRO A 608 13.15 -38.32 30.20
N TYR A 609 12.46 -37.18 30.03
CA TYR A 609 11.40 -37.01 29.03
C TYR A 609 11.95 -36.63 27.63
N ARG A 610 13.26 -36.67 27.39
CA ARG A 610 13.93 -36.32 26.12
C ARG A 610 13.64 -34.93 25.60
N SER A 611 13.25 -34.04 26.50
CA SER A 611 13.00 -32.63 26.21
C SER A 611 14.23 -31.78 26.53
N LEU A 612 14.73 -31.02 25.56
CA LEU A 612 15.95 -30.21 25.75
C LEU A 612 15.65 -28.75 26.14
N VAL A 613 14.66 -28.13 25.49
CA VAL A 613 14.43 -26.69 25.65
C VAL A 613 13.78 -26.33 26.98
N PRO A 614 12.66 -26.93 27.43
CA PRO A 614 12.00 -26.54 28.66
C PRO A 614 12.87 -26.65 29.93
N PRO A 615 13.66 -27.74 30.16
CA PRO A 615 14.53 -27.81 31.33
C PRO A 615 15.62 -26.74 31.33
N LEU A 616 16.18 -26.43 30.16
CA LEU A 616 17.17 -25.37 30.01
C LEU A 616 16.58 -23.99 30.31
N LEU A 617 15.38 -23.73 29.82
CA LEU A 617 14.67 -22.49 30.11
C LEU A 617 14.38 -22.32 31.59
N ARG A 618 13.98 -23.41 32.26
CA ARG A 618 13.75 -23.43 33.71
C ARG A 618 15.05 -23.14 34.49
N TYR A 619 16.14 -23.72 34.04
CA TYR A 619 17.48 -23.45 34.62
C TYR A 619 17.86 -21.97 34.48
N ILE A 620 17.63 -21.37 33.33
CA ILE A 620 17.85 -19.94 33.09
C ILE A 620 16.98 -19.09 34.01
N ASP A 621 15.67 -19.44 34.15
CA ASP A 621 14.74 -18.75 35.05
C ASP A 621 15.20 -18.81 36.52
N ASP A 622 15.77 -19.93 36.93
CA ASP A 622 16.23 -20.09 38.30
C ASP A 622 17.51 -19.27 38.59
N ILE A 623 18.36 -19.05 37.57
CA ILE A 623 19.51 -18.14 37.67
C ILE A 623 19.02 -16.69 37.69
N ASP A 624 18.12 -16.31 36.83
CA ASP A 624 17.57 -14.95 36.75
C ASP A 624 16.92 -14.50 38.08
N LYS A 625 16.28 -15.41 38.78
CA LYS A 625 15.69 -15.16 40.12
C LYS A 625 16.74 -14.96 41.22
N ARG A 626 17.95 -15.51 41.05
CA ARG A 626 19.00 -15.48 42.08
C ARG A 626 20.03 -14.37 41.88
N ASP A 627 20.16 -13.88 40.66
CA ASP A 627 21.15 -12.87 40.30
C ASP A 627 20.52 -11.84 39.36
N ALA A 628 20.62 -10.57 39.72
CA ALA A 628 20.04 -9.45 38.96
C ALA A 628 20.88 -9.06 37.71
N ARG A 629 22.02 -9.72 37.46
CA ARG A 629 22.84 -9.46 36.28
C ARG A 629 22.13 -9.98 35.01
N PRO A 630 22.31 -9.29 33.86
CA PRO A 630 21.81 -9.80 32.60
C PRO A 630 22.38 -11.20 32.30
N ILE A 631 21.52 -12.08 31.80
CA ILE A 631 21.90 -13.42 31.35
C ILE A 631 22.15 -13.39 29.86
N THR A 632 23.34 -13.80 29.42
CA THR A 632 23.66 -13.95 28.00
C THR A 632 23.73 -15.43 27.66
N VAL A 633 22.84 -15.89 26.77
CA VAL A 633 22.84 -17.26 26.24
C VAL A 633 23.59 -17.28 24.91
N VAL A 634 24.75 -17.95 24.90
CA VAL A 634 25.57 -18.05 23.68
C VAL A 634 25.28 -19.39 23.00
N LEU A 635 24.67 -19.33 21.83
CA LEU A 635 24.29 -20.49 21.04
C LEU A 635 25.34 -20.81 19.99
N ALA A 636 25.75 -22.07 19.92
CA ALA A 636 26.53 -22.58 18.81
C ALA A 636 25.57 -23.02 17.68
N SER A 637 25.59 -22.29 16.58
CA SER A 637 24.76 -22.60 15.39
C SER A 637 25.62 -23.20 14.28
N PHE A 638 25.20 -24.30 13.72
CA PHE A 638 25.84 -24.91 12.56
C PHE A 638 25.23 -24.30 11.29
N VAL A 639 26.07 -23.72 10.42
CA VAL A 639 25.67 -23.15 9.15
C VAL A 639 26.20 -24.03 8.02
N PRO A 640 25.34 -24.82 7.36
CA PRO A 640 25.72 -25.63 6.22
C PRO A 640 25.98 -24.77 4.99
N HIS A 641 26.66 -25.32 3.98
CA HIS A 641 26.99 -24.62 2.74
C HIS A 641 25.74 -24.36 1.88
N SER A 642 24.74 -25.27 1.91
CA SER A 642 23.55 -25.21 1.07
C SER A 642 22.27 -25.10 1.90
N TRP A 643 21.26 -24.37 1.40
CA TRP A 643 19.99 -24.18 2.09
C TRP A 643 19.22 -25.48 2.34
N TRP A 644 19.34 -26.52 1.45
CA TRP A 644 18.69 -27.80 1.61
C TRP A 644 19.37 -28.68 2.68
N GLU A 645 20.68 -28.56 2.89
CA GLU A 645 21.41 -29.23 3.98
C GLU A 645 20.93 -28.74 5.35
N TRP A 646 20.45 -27.48 5.42
CA TRP A 646 19.88 -26.91 6.64
C TRP A 646 18.66 -27.72 7.13
N LEU A 647 17.88 -28.33 6.21
CA LEU A 647 16.76 -29.22 6.56
C LEU A 647 17.18 -30.54 7.21
N LEU A 648 18.43 -30.98 6.99
CA LEU A 648 18.98 -32.24 7.54
C LEU A 648 19.49 -32.07 8.99
N HIS A 649 19.64 -30.83 9.47
CA HIS A 649 20.16 -30.56 10.80
C HIS A 649 19.06 -30.23 11.81
N SER A 650 19.30 -30.55 13.09
CA SER A 650 18.34 -30.24 14.14
C SER A 650 18.20 -28.74 14.32
N GLN A 651 16.97 -28.23 14.30
CA GLN A 651 16.66 -26.81 14.48
C GLN A 651 16.61 -26.38 15.96
N THR A 652 17.36 -27.09 16.84
CA THR A 652 17.32 -26.87 18.31
C THR A 652 17.78 -25.46 18.68
N ALA A 653 18.84 -24.96 18.03
CA ALA A 653 19.34 -23.60 18.27
C ALA A 653 18.27 -22.54 17.89
N LEU A 654 17.57 -22.71 16.77
CA LEU A 654 16.49 -21.83 16.34
C LEU A 654 15.30 -21.86 17.31
N ARG A 655 14.90 -23.05 17.76
CA ARG A 655 13.81 -23.21 18.74
C ARG A 655 14.16 -22.54 20.06
N LEU A 656 15.40 -22.72 20.51
CA LEU A 656 15.89 -22.10 21.74
C LEU A 656 15.96 -20.57 21.62
N LYS A 657 16.47 -20.06 20.51
CA LYS A 657 16.50 -18.63 20.19
C LYS A 657 15.08 -18.01 20.21
N ALA A 658 14.13 -18.64 19.56
CA ALA A 658 12.72 -18.20 19.55
C ALA A 658 12.10 -18.19 20.96
N SER A 659 12.40 -19.21 21.78
CA SER A 659 11.89 -19.31 23.15
C SER A 659 12.50 -18.29 24.12
N LEU A 660 13.74 -17.84 23.85
CA LEU A 660 14.44 -16.88 24.67
C LEU A 660 14.11 -15.42 24.30
N LEU A 661 13.60 -15.17 23.07
CA LEU A 661 13.37 -13.82 22.52
C LEU A 661 12.43 -12.96 23.39
N PHE A 662 11.47 -13.58 24.06
CA PHE A 662 10.44 -12.87 24.85
C PHE A 662 10.82 -12.72 26.34
N ARG A 663 12.07 -13.02 26.73
CA ARG A 663 12.54 -12.90 28.12
C ARG A 663 13.21 -11.56 28.36
N PRO A 664 12.76 -10.77 29.34
CA PRO A 664 13.20 -9.37 29.50
C PRO A 664 14.68 -9.21 29.88
N ASN A 665 15.25 -10.12 30.67
CA ASN A 665 16.65 -10.02 31.19
C ASN A 665 17.60 -10.96 30.46
N THR A 666 17.24 -11.46 29.25
CA THR A 666 18.04 -12.47 28.52
C THR A 666 18.51 -11.94 27.18
N ILE A 667 19.82 -11.93 26.99
CA ILE A 667 20.49 -11.59 25.73
C ILE A 667 20.85 -12.90 25.03
N VAL A 668 20.52 -13.01 23.74
CA VAL A 668 20.87 -14.19 22.93
C VAL A 668 21.94 -13.82 21.92
N VAL A 669 23.07 -14.51 22.00
CA VAL A 669 24.20 -14.38 21.06
C VAL A 669 24.34 -15.66 20.27
N ASP A 670 24.34 -15.55 18.94
CA ASP A 670 24.48 -16.66 18.02
C ASP A 670 25.90 -16.67 17.45
N VAL A 671 26.63 -17.76 17.67
CA VAL A 671 27.99 -17.97 17.16
C VAL A 671 27.96 -18.99 16.05
N PRO A 672 27.92 -18.53 14.78
CA PRO A 672 27.81 -19.43 13.64
C PRO A 672 29.13 -20.17 13.39
N TYR A 673 29.03 -21.46 13.15
CA TYR A 673 30.11 -22.30 12.67
C TYR A 673 29.81 -22.71 11.22
N HIS A 674 30.57 -22.15 10.28
CA HIS A 674 30.45 -22.44 8.86
C HIS A 674 31.21 -23.72 8.52
N PHE A 675 30.55 -24.65 7.84
CA PHE A 675 31.17 -25.86 7.35
C PHE A 675 31.61 -25.65 5.90
N ASP A 676 32.94 -25.60 5.68
CA ASP A 676 33.56 -25.56 4.36
C ASP A 676 34.07 -26.94 3.95
N HIS A 677 33.58 -27.46 2.82
CA HIS A 677 34.09 -28.68 2.21
C HIS A 677 35.44 -28.37 1.55
N GLY A 678 36.53 -28.21 2.29
CA GLY A 678 37.83 -28.13 1.69
C GLY A 678 38.89 -27.26 2.31
N HIS A 679 38.57 -26.35 3.21
CA HIS A 679 39.59 -25.59 3.93
C HIS A 679 39.44 -25.77 5.44
N VAL A 680 40.40 -26.46 6.05
CA VAL A 680 40.65 -26.32 7.47
C VAL A 680 41.34 -24.96 7.61
N PRO A 681 40.71 -23.95 8.25
CA PRO A 681 41.40 -22.68 8.45
C PRO A 681 42.63 -22.97 9.31
N GLU A 682 43.83 -22.62 8.83
CA GLU A 682 45.01 -22.55 9.67
C GLU A 682 44.69 -21.63 10.83
N GLN A 683 44.94 -22.12 12.04
CA GLN A 683 44.86 -21.30 13.27
C GLN A 683 45.81 -20.11 13.12
N PRO A 684 45.41 -18.88 13.36
CA PRO A 684 46.36 -17.81 13.56
C PRO A 684 47.20 -18.16 14.81
N ARG A 685 48.52 -18.22 14.62
CA ARG A 685 49.51 -18.42 15.65
C ARG A 685 49.52 -17.26 16.64
#